data_f60db36b8655f8dc6f50d2034cff4c9a
#
_entry.id   f60db36b8655f8dc6f50d2034cff4c9a
#
_cell.length_a   1.000
_cell.length_b   1.000
_cell.length_c   1.000
_cell.angle_alpha   90.00
_cell.angle_beta   90.00
_cell.angle_gamma   90.00
#
_symmetry.space_group_name_H-M   'P 1'
#
loop_
_entity.id
_entity.type
_entity.pdbx_description
1 polymer ?
#
loop_
_entity_poly.entity_id
_entity_poly.type
_entity_poly.pdbx_seq_one_letter_code
_entity_poly.pdbx_strand_id
1 'polypeptide(L)'
;MKLLRPTSILFIAFSILCSCSSDSSDPTPEPDTVAPTVDFAIAGISDSSNSQTVVVSSQIQINVDADDESGIAKVEAFIDGEKVGEDTTSPYQITIDVSSYASKNNLTAKFTDYTLKVTVTDTSGNETSKEQVIHIDNELPSITEVSLTEGQVIGGDTNTVTFNVSDNEGFNSVKTYLNDTILEEVTEGINEINLNTLELSDGENFLKIEATDLANNITTFEVPFIADNTGPVIDLNSIEVNQILDESILFSTSLTDEYSTVTNIEILLTDLEILTDSIEFTAGTEGIVELDFNPNQYPTGEQTFIITATDALLNSTTIEVPISILRKLLTINVPENFNNPNTARLFVFASTMDGDLIDIERIYNETSTVTLHTTEETSGDFEYMLTFAEYISGSVGNSSELTTVQNIKPSVLPVLNLSTFYRYNPYWQSNQYQASGFDPDDAENLRMEGLDYNGGFSSEGSSPKSQVFLQQRENVNSALRPNSIYLSLENLTLNQHSFAVLDWNVPSDLIITPDLFTTEGIERRLYQPVMNGEAFESTTMQIYGYFTEDDFNNNIYHKTYGYGYGYLPTEGIPYFINTTFSNHLYNIRINDYFTERTGEPNATFTPVDWSIDYSFANNQFELSHSGIGHTIGKAFIDSESPEIINGLNITYRWSLLYNSQTMTQVKLPQIPEELKTWGFYSIYERSNLQVQQVEIKNYEGISDYDTYLNEIIQNHKFPYTISP
;
A
#
# COMPACT_ATOMS: atom_id res chain seq x y z
N MET A 1 -20.22 -45.80 -11.21
CA MET A 1 -19.41 -46.98 -11.55
C MET A 1 -20.13 -48.20 -11.00
N LYS A 2 -20.55 -49.04 -11.91
CA LYS A 2 -20.93 -50.47 -11.79
C LYS A 2 -22.11 -50.82 -10.86
N LEU A 3 -23.30 -51.08 -11.36
CA LEU A 3 -23.77 -52.39 -11.91
C LEU A 3 -23.82 -53.49 -10.84
N LEU A 4 -24.97 -54.03 -10.51
CA LEU A 4 -25.53 -55.17 -11.24
C LEU A 4 -26.90 -55.58 -10.67
N ARG A 5 -27.80 -55.80 -11.57
CA ARG A 5 -28.97 -56.68 -11.53
C ARG A 5 -28.48 -58.17 -11.50
N PRO A 6 -29.32 -59.17 -11.63
CA PRO A 6 -30.73 -59.45 -11.30
C PRO A 6 -30.88 -60.89 -10.67
N THR A 7 -32.04 -61.39 -10.46
CA THR A 7 -32.52 -62.59 -11.18
C THR A 7 -33.84 -63.14 -10.63
N SER A 8 -34.72 -63.32 -11.55
CA SER A 8 -35.96 -64.14 -11.57
C SER A 8 -35.70 -65.63 -11.32
N ILE A 9 -36.72 -66.35 -11.02
CA ILE A 9 -37.07 -67.77 -11.44
C ILE A 9 -38.37 -68.10 -10.71
N LEU A 10 -39.53 -68.21 -11.27
CA LEU A 10 -40.14 -69.00 -12.32
C LEU A 10 -40.39 -70.50 -11.95
N PHE A 11 -41.66 -70.92 -12.13
CA PHE A 11 -42.21 -72.25 -12.42
C PHE A 11 -42.41 -73.18 -11.21
N ILE A 12 -43.44 -74.01 -11.14
CA ILE A 12 -44.17 -74.83 -12.13
C ILE A 12 -45.49 -75.32 -11.54
N ALA A 13 -46.49 -75.34 -12.39
CA ALA A 13 -47.77 -76.00 -12.21
C ALA A 13 -47.64 -77.53 -12.22
N PHE A 14 -48.52 -78.21 -11.50
CA PHE A 14 -48.84 -79.59 -11.92
C PHE A 14 -50.32 -79.89 -11.60
N SER A 15 -51.04 -80.10 -12.68
CA SER A 15 -52.42 -80.65 -12.70
C SER A 15 -52.37 -82.20 -12.56
N ILE A 16 -53.27 -82.75 -11.80
CA ILE A 16 -53.75 -84.08 -12.04
C ILE A 16 -55.29 -84.16 -11.79
N LEU A 17 -55.96 -84.48 -12.86
CA LEU A 17 -57.33 -84.95 -12.94
C LEU A 17 -57.43 -86.35 -12.33
N CYS A 18 -58.48 -86.62 -11.63
CA CYS A 18 -59.18 -87.86 -11.78
C CYS A 18 -60.66 -87.84 -11.29
N SER A 19 -61.51 -88.26 -12.18
CA SER A 19 -62.93 -88.46 -12.15
C SER A 19 -63.38 -89.62 -11.25
N CYS A 20 -64.51 -89.50 -10.70
CA CYS A 20 -65.68 -90.39 -10.93
C CYS A 20 -66.77 -90.21 -9.88
N SER A 21 -67.85 -89.82 -10.37
CA SER A 21 -69.28 -90.26 -10.22
C SER A 21 -69.67 -91.08 -9.03
N SER A 22 -70.70 -90.60 -8.38
CA SER A 22 -71.99 -91.27 -8.31
C SER A 22 -73.05 -90.52 -7.48
N ASP A 23 -74.21 -90.54 -8.03
CA ASP A 23 -75.47 -90.09 -7.50
C ASP A 23 -75.66 -90.19 -5.94
N SER A 24 -76.16 -89.09 -5.35
CA SER A 24 -77.19 -89.11 -4.36
C SER A 24 -77.88 -87.77 -4.30
N SER A 25 -79.15 -87.71 -4.35
CA SER A 25 -80.15 -86.69 -4.15
C SER A 25 -79.66 -85.63 -3.11
N ASP A 26 -79.40 -84.43 -3.59
CA ASP A 26 -79.13 -83.26 -2.79
C ASP A 26 -80.39 -82.82 -2.06
N PRO A 27 -80.40 -82.66 -0.72
CA PRO A 27 -81.41 -81.87 -0.08
C PRO A 27 -81.18 -80.42 -0.50
N THR A 28 -82.22 -79.75 -0.94
CA THR A 28 -82.25 -78.28 -1.10
C THR A 28 -81.54 -77.62 0.05
N PRO A 29 -80.51 -76.82 -0.16
CA PRO A 29 -79.89 -76.12 0.97
C PRO A 29 -80.97 -75.29 1.66
N GLU A 30 -81.08 -75.44 2.97
CA GLU A 30 -81.88 -74.50 3.75
C GLU A 30 -81.36 -73.10 3.45
N PRO A 31 -82.27 -72.13 3.26
CA PRO A 31 -81.83 -70.75 3.08
C PRO A 31 -81.01 -70.34 4.26
N ASP A 32 -79.81 -69.83 4.00
CA ASP A 32 -78.98 -69.23 5.03
C ASP A 32 -79.74 -68.12 5.71
N THR A 33 -79.77 -68.11 7.04
CA THR A 33 -80.47 -67.14 7.91
C THR A 33 -79.52 -66.49 8.94
N VAL A 34 -78.21 -66.81 8.78
CA VAL A 34 -77.12 -66.20 9.58
C VAL A 34 -76.76 -64.87 8.99
N ALA A 35 -76.71 -63.85 9.76
CA ALA A 35 -76.31 -62.52 9.28
C ALA A 35 -74.82 -62.39 9.32
N PRO A 36 -74.23 -61.70 8.32
CA PRO A 36 -72.75 -61.47 8.25
C PRO A 36 -72.19 -60.74 9.47
N THR A 37 -70.96 -60.98 9.74
CA THR A 37 -70.20 -60.15 10.67
C THR A 37 -69.73 -58.83 10.00
N VAL A 38 -69.64 -57.75 10.76
CA VAL A 38 -69.14 -56.46 10.26
C VAL A 38 -68.34 -55.77 11.34
N ASP A 39 -67.15 -55.38 10.93
CA ASP A 39 -66.34 -54.38 11.61
C ASP A 39 -65.79 -53.40 10.60
N PHE A 40 -65.42 -52.18 10.96
CA PHE A 40 -64.81 -51.23 10.09
C PHE A 40 -63.94 -50.26 10.86
N ALA A 41 -62.91 -49.76 10.18
CA ALA A 41 -62.00 -48.71 10.65
C ALA A 41 -61.88 -47.60 9.60
N ILE A 42 -61.78 -46.34 10.06
CA ILE A 42 -61.52 -45.19 9.22
C ILE A 42 -60.02 -45.15 9.04
N ALA A 43 -59.54 -45.13 7.78
CA ALA A 43 -58.15 -45.12 7.46
C ALA A 43 -57.50 -43.87 8.01
N GLY A 44 -56.26 -44.01 8.58
CA GLY A 44 -55.48 -42.90 9.13
C GLY A 44 -55.87 -42.56 10.61
N ILE A 45 -56.88 -43.22 11.19
CA ILE A 45 -57.26 -43.03 12.58
C ILE A 45 -56.85 -44.26 13.38
N SER A 46 -55.94 -44.10 14.32
CA SER A 46 -55.49 -45.16 15.19
C SER A 46 -56.67 -45.57 16.12
N ASP A 47 -56.90 -46.87 16.20
CA ASP A 47 -57.98 -47.58 16.92
C ASP A 47 -58.48 -46.85 18.18
N SER A 48 -59.60 -46.20 18.06
CA SER A 48 -60.30 -45.62 19.21
C SER A 48 -61.39 -46.58 19.65
N SER A 49 -61.19 -47.12 20.83
CA SER A 49 -62.24 -47.87 21.53
C SER A 49 -63.59 -47.12 21.51
N ASN A 50 -64.57 -47.74 20.98
CA ASN A 50 -66.01 -47.55 20.83
C ASN A 50 -66.76 -46.40 21.57
N SER A 51 -66.13 -45.30 21.94
CA SER A 51 -66.81 -44.19 22.62
C SER A 51 -66.27 -42.80 22.36
N GLN A 52 -65.36 -42.62 21.42
CA GLN A 52 -64.81 -41.28 21.10
C GLN A 52 -65.28 -40.86 19.70
N THR A 53 -65.83 -39.65 19.60
CA THR A 53 -66.19 -39.03 18.32
C THR A 53 -64.93 -38.86 17.50
N VAL A 54 -64.89 -39.32 16.28
CA VAL A 54 -63.77 -39.23 15.36
C VAL A 54 -63.99 -38.01 14.49
N VAL A 55 -63.00 -37.09 14.51
CA VAL A 55 -63.05 -35.90 13.67
C VAL A 55 -62.46 -36.23 12.30
N VAL A 56 -63.14 -35.85 11.24
CA VAL A 56 -62.79 -36.16 9.84
C VAL A 56 -63.01 -34.96 8.92
N SER A 57 -62.28 -34.88 7.81
CA SER A 57 -62.48 -33.84 6.79
C SER A 57 -62.41 -34.37 5.37
N SER A 58 -62.92 -33.57 4.45
CA SER A 58 -62.81 -33.73 2.99
C SER A 58 -63.19 -35.10 2.43
N GLN A 59 -62.43 -36.12 2.70
CA GLN A 59 -62.60 -37.46 2.18
C GLN A 59 -62.17 -38.47 3.23
N ILE A 60 -63.04 -39.41 3.52
CA ILE A 60 -62.72 -40.51 4.42
C ILE A 60 -62.70 -41.83 3.66
N GLN A 61 -61.77 -42.68 3.99
CA GLN A 61 -61.69 -44.05 3.50
C GLN A 61 -61.97 -44.99 4.67
N ILE A 62 -62.95 -45.84 4.46
CA ILE A 62 -63.26 -46.89 5.44
C ILE A 62 -62.78 -48.24 4.88
N ASN A 63 -62.10 -49.01 5.73
CA ASN A 63 -61.71 -50.38 5.47
C ASN A 63 -62.69 -51.24 6.25
N VAL A 64 -63.41 -52.12 5.57
CA VAL A 64 -64.46 -52.97 6.22
C VAL A 64 -63.98 -54.42 6.25
N ASP A 65 -64.05 -55.00 7.43
CA ASP A 65 -63.85 -56.40 7.69
C ASP A 65 -65.20 -57.08 7.81
N ALA A 66 -65.54 -57.93 6.83
CA ALA A 66 -66.82 -58.59 6.74
C ALA A 66 -66.65 -60.07 6.37
N ASP A 67 -67.29 -60.96 7.08
CA ASP A 67 -67.16 -62.37 6.82
C ASP A 67 -68.53 -63.06 7.03
N ASP A 68 -68.86 -64.02 6.14
CA ASP A 68 -70.04 -64.87 6.15
C ASP A 68 -69.80 -66.18 5.40
N GLU A 69 -70.37 -67.29 5.87
CA GLU A 69 -70.19 -68.58 5.19
C GLU A 69 -70.82 -68.64 3.76
N SER A 70 -71.90 -67.87 3.53
CA SER A 70 -72.57 -67.73 2.25
C SER A 70 -71.85 -66.78 1.28
N GLY A 71 -70.88 -65.94 1.81
CA GLY A 71 -70.16 -64.90 1.11
C GLY A 71 -70.92 -63.57 1.15
N ILE A 72 -70.17 -62.50 1.07
CA ILE A 72 -70.65 -61.12 1.09
C ILE A 72 -71.07 -60.69 -0.34
N ALA A 73 -72.34 -60.17 -0.43
CA ALA A 73 -72.87 -59.62 -1.67
C ALA A 73 -72.48 -58.14 -1.87
N LYS A 74 -72.53 -57.34 -0.82
CA LYS A 74 -72.18 -55.92 -0.85
C LYS A 74 -71.91 -55.35 0.54
N VAL A 75 -71.18 -54.29 0.58
CA VAL A 75 -70.94 -53.41 1.71
C VAL A 75 -71.44 -52.04 1.33
N GLU A 76 -72.31 -51.41 2.13
CA GLU A 76 -72.84 -50.08 1.87
C GLU A 76 -72.51 -49.16 3.04
N ALA A 77 -72.14 -47.92 2.76
CA ALA A 77 -71.94 -46.88 3.77
C ALA A 77 -73.01 -45.80 3.68
N PHE A 78 -73.50 -45.36 4.86
CA PHE A 78 -74.52 -44.33 5.01
C PHE A 78 -74.05 -43.25 5.99
N ILE A 79 -74.39 -41.99 5.74
CA ILE A 79 -74.24 -40.88 6.69
C ILE A 79 -75.65 -40.35 6.98
N ASP A 80 -76.05 -40.36 8.26
CA ASP A 80 -77.40 -39.99 8.72
C ASP A 80 -78.49 -40.63 7.88
N GLY A 81 -78.31 -41.87 7.43
CA GLY A 81 -79.24 -42.67 6.66
C GLY A 81 -79.25 -42.41 5.16
N GLU A 82 -78.41 -41.47 4.63
CA GLU A 82 -78.16 -41.25 3.20
C GLU A 82 -77.03 -42.15 2.73
N LYS A 83 -77.23 -42.90 1.65
CA LYS A 83 -76.17 -43.75 1.08
C LYS A 83 -75.11 -42.94 0.46
N VAL A 84 -73.87 -43.17 0.92
CA VAL A 84 -72.65 -42.37 0.48
C VAL A 84 -71.63 -43.23 -0.20
N GLY A 85 -71.72 -44.56 -0.19
CA GLY A 85 -70.78 -45.41 -0.89
C GLY A 85 -71.24 -46.92 -0.87
N GLU A 86 -70.62 -47.71 -1.75
CA GLU A 86 -70.79 -49.13 -1.86
C GLU A 86 -69.51 -49.80 -2.41
N ASP A 87 -69.23 -51.01 -1.88
CA ASP A 87 -68.21 -51.88 -2.43
C ASP A 87 -68.70 -53.32 -2.43
N THR A 88 -68.44 -54.02 -3.53
CA THR A 88 -68.87 -55.43 -3.72
C THR A 88 -67.71 -56.40 -3.84
N THR A 89 -66.45 -55.93 -3.67
CA THR A 89 -65.23 -56.70 -3.93
C THR A 89 -64.25 -56.64 -2.75
N SER A 90 -63.97 -57.80 -2.17
CA SER A 90 -62.98 -57.89 -1.10
C SER A 90 -61.56 -57.64 -1.61
N PRO A 91 -60.69 -56.91 -0.90
CA PRO A 91 -60.94 -56.25 0.41
C PRO A 91 -61.86 -55.04 0.27
N TYR A 92 -62.87 -54.93 1.11
CA TYR A 92 -63.86 -53.87 0.99
C TYR A 92 -63.33 -52.53 1.51
N GLN A 93 -63.33 -51.56 0.59
CA GLN A 93 -62.84 -50.18 0.86
C GLN A 93 -63.87 -49.18 0.27
N ILE A 94 -64.39 -48.34 1.06
CA ILE A 94 -65.31 -47.30 0.59
C ILE A 94 -64.69 -45.92 0.87
N THR A 95 -64.53 -45.13 -0.21
CA THR A 95 -64.13 -43.74 -0.13
C THR A 95 -65.32 -42.83 -0.15
N ILE A 96 -65.47 -42.00 0.86
CA ILE A 96 -66.68 -41.14 1.07
C ILE A 96 -66.16 -39.67 0.99
N ASP A 97 -66.78 -38.90 0.10
CA ASP A 97 -66.55 -37.45 0.04
C ASP A 97 -67.45 -36.74 1.02
N VAL A 98 -66.88 -36.17 2.08
CA VAL A 98 -67.56 -35.41 3.12
C VAL A 98 -67.39 -33.91 2.98
N SER A 99 -66.78 -33.44 1.91
CA SER A 99 -66.53 -32.02 1.68
C SER A 99 -67.76 -31.14 1.54
N SER A 100 -68.91 -31.75 1.12
CA SER A 100 -70.18 -31.05 1.02
C SER A 100 -70.98 -30.97 2.34
N TYR A 101 -70.55 -31.70 3.35
CA TYR A 101 -71.12 -31.60 4.69
C TYR A 101 -70.55 -30.37 5.36
N ALA A 102 -71.39 -29.37 5.56
CA ALA A 102 -70.96 -28.14 6.26
C ALA A 102 -70.66 -28.47 7.72
N SER A 103 -69.58 -27.94 8.22
CA SER A 103 -69.42 -27.77 9.65
C SER A 103 -70.55 -26.86 10.10
N LYS A 104 -71.55 -27.42 10.81
CA LYS A 104 -72.72 -26.65 11.21
C LYS A 104 -72.35 -25.80 12.40
N ASN A 105 -71.78 -24.63 12.16
CA ASN A 105 -71.61 -23.57 13.14
C ASN A 105 -73.00 -23.06 13.60
N ASN A 106 -73.64 -23.74 14.53
CA ASN A 106 -74.75 -23.22 15.19
C ASN A 106 -74.29 -22.63 16.53
N LEU A 107 -74.41 -21.30 16.69
CA LEU A 107 -73.99 -20.50 17.82
C LEU A 107 -74.37 -20.96 19.22
N THR A 108 -75.06 -22.11 19.36
CA THR A 108 -75.55 -22.65 20.64
C THR A 108 -75.34 -24.16 20.84
N ALA A 109 -74.93 -24.94 19.83
CA ALA A 109 -74.58 -26.34 19.97
C ALA A 109 -73.15 -26.57 19.48
N LYS A 110 -72.31 -27.03 20.36
CA LYS A 110 -70.85 -27.13 20.11
C LYS A 110 -70.51 -28.06 18.95
N PHE A 111 -71.33 -28.97 18.50
CA PHE A 111 -70.99 -29.95 17.46
C PHE A 111 -72.24 -30.55 16.81
N THR A 112 -72.20 -30.88 15.54
CA THR A 112 -73.19 -31.76 14.90
C THR A 112 -72.50 -33.05 14.55
N ASP A 113 -72.77 -34.07 15.33
CA ASP A 113 -72.32 -35.41 15.07
C ASP A 113 -73.12 -36.01 13.92
N TYR A 114 -72.43 -36.65 13.01
CA TYR A 114 -73.03 -37.48 11.97
C TYR A 114 -72.85 -38.94 12.34
N THR A 115 -73.87 -39.76 12.01
CA THR A 115 -73.76 -41.21 12.21
C THR A 115 -73.31 -41.87 10.91
N LEU A 116 -72.08 -42.36 10.91
CA LEU A 116 -71.57 -43.24 9.86
C LEU A 116 -72.02 -44.66 10.14
N LYS A 117 -72.82 -45.22 9.25
CA LYS A 117 -73.36 -46.58 9.36
C LYS A 117 -72.79 -47.41 8.17
N VAL A 118 -72.25 -48.55 8.50
CA VAL A 118 -71.82 -49.54 7.49
C VAL A 118 -72.79 -50.73 7.62
N THR A 119 -73.39 -51.10 6.50
CA THR A 119 -74.27 -52.24 6.37
C THR A 119 -73.65 -53.27 5.43
N VAL A 120 -73.54 -54.48 5.86
CA VAL A 120 -73.04 -55.62 5.07
C VAL A 120 -74.21 -56.53 4.81
N THR A 121 -74.37 -56.93 3.53
CA THR A 121 -75.41 -57.86 3.07
C THR A 121 -74.74 -59.11 2.52
N ASP A 122 -75.08 -60.29 2.98
CA ASP A 122 -74.57 -61.55 2.41
C ASP A 122 -75.26 -61.91 1.08
N THR A 123 -74.86 -62.99 0.46
CA THR A 123 -75.46 -63.46 -0.78
C THR A 123 -76.83 -64.05 -0.65
N SER A 124 -77.30 -64.29 0.60
CA SER A 124 -78.62 -64.78 0.94
C SER A 124 -79.65 -63.67 1.31
N GLY A 125 -79.16 -62.44 1.47
CA GLY A 125 -79.92 -61.23 1.74
C GLY A 125 -80.02 -60.89 3.22
N ASN A 126 -79.29 -61.56 4.14
CA ASN A 126 -79.23 -61.19 5.52
C ASN A 126 -78.34 -59.99 5.73
N GLU A 127 -78.62 -59.10 6.64
CA GLU A 127 -77.91 -57.84 6.84
C GLU A 127 -77.43 -57.70 8.29
N THR A 128 -76.23 -57.14 8.43
CA THR A 128 -75.69 -56.63 9.71
C THR A 128 -75.13 -55.24 9.49
N SER A 129 -75.27 -54.42 10.51
CA SER A 129 -74.71 -53.05 10.43
C SER A 129 -74.03 -52.68 11.73
N LYS A 130 -72.96 -51.81 11.54
CA LYS A 130 -72.20 -51.16 12.62
C LYS A 130 -72.25 -49.66 12.43
N GLU A 131 -72.39 -48.93 13.53
CA GLU A 131 -72.50 -47.48 13.50
C GLU A 131 -71.33 -46.87 14.31
N GLN A 132 -70.84 -45.73 13.84
CA GLN A 132 -69.82 -44.88 14.51
C GLN A 132 -70.21 -43.42 14.34
N VAL A 133 -70.14 -42.67 15.47
CA VAL A 133 -70.32 -41.23 15.41
C VAL A 133 -69.02 -40.58 14.83
N ILE A 134 -69.19 -39.80 13.82
CA ILE A 134 -68.12 -38.99 13.19
C ILE A 134 -68.46 -37.52 13.33
N HIS A 135 -67.43 -36.69 13.51
CA HIS A 135 -67.53 -35.25 13.47
C HIS A 135 -66.84 -34.72 12.18
N ILE A 136 -67.56 -33.97 11.36
CA ILE A 136 -67.06 -33.49 10.11
C ILE A 136 -66.58 -32.01 10.28
N ASP A 137 -65.31 -31.78 10.11
CA ASP A 137 -64.70 -30.46 10.12
C ASP A 137 -63.96 -30.21 8.82
N ASN A 138 -64.46 -29.28 8.01
CA ASN A 138 -63.92 -28.87 6.76
C ASN A 138 -63.36 -27.40 6.81
N GLU A 139 -63.41 -26.78 8.01
CA GLU A 139 -62.78 -25.47 8.21
C GLU A 139 -61.27 -25.63 8.35
N LEU A 140 -60.52 -24.70 7.80
CA LEU A 140 -59.07 -24.68 7.90
C LEU A 140 -58.65 -23.92 9.15
N PRO A 141 -57.63 -24.34 9.86
CA PRO A 141 -57.07 -23.55 10.94
C PRO A 141 -56.60 -22.19 10.41
N SER A 142 -56.68 -21.17 11.23
CA SER A 142 -56.31 -19.79 10.89
C SER A 142 -54.99 -19.39 11.58
N ILE A 143 -54.04 -18.85 10.83
CA ILE A 143 -52.78 -18.28 11.32
C ILE A 143 -52.83 -16.77 11.12
N THR A 144 -52.77 -16.01 12.22
CA THR A 144 -52.89 -14.53 12.19
C THR A 144 -51.86 -13.88 13.13
N GLU A 145 -51.79 -12.55 13.07
CA GLU A 145 -50.96 -11.72 13.98
C GLU A 145 -49.51 -12.15 14.05
N VAL A 146 -48.93 -12.60 12.93
CA VAL A 146 -47.49 -12.90 12.85
C VAL A 146 -46.72 -11.59 12.94
N SER A 147 -45.87 -11.50 13.98
CA SER A 147 -45.09 -10.26 14.23
C SER A 147 -43.94 -10.04 13.26
N LEU A 148 -43.44 -11.10 12.62
CA LEU A 148 -42.43 -11.00 11.57
C LEU A 148 -43.06 -10.54 10.26
N THR A 149 -42.51 -9.52 9.64
CA THR A 149 -43.02 -8.95 8.38
C THR A 149 -42.11 -9.27 7.20
N GLU A 150 -42.69 -9.32 6.00
CA GLU A 150 -41.95 -9.54 4.76
C GLU A 150 -40.81 -8.55 4.60
N GLY A 151 -39.60 -9.08 4.35
CA GLY A 151 -38.37 -8.28 4.16
C GLY A 151 -37.83 -7.64 5.43
N GLN A 152 -38.35 -7.97 6.61
CA GLN A 152 -37.78 -7.48 7.87
C GLN A 152 -36.37 -8.01 8.05
N VAL A 153 -35.44 -7.11 8.39
CA VAL A 153 -34.05 -7.46 8.69
C VAL A 153 -33.91 -7.79 10.16
N ILE A 154 -33.37 -8.95 10.48
CA ILE A 154 -33.11 -9.41 11.85
C ILE A 154 -31.74 -10.09 11.94
N GLY A 155 -31.11 -10.01 13.11
CA GLY A 155 -29.77 -10.62 13.35
C GLY A 155 -29.68 -11.17 14.78
N GLY A 156 -28.66 -12.01 14.99
CA GLY A 156 -28.32 -12.52 16.31
C GLY A 156 -29.10 -13.78 16.74
N ASP A 157 -28.96 -14.15 18.01
CA ASP A 157 -29.44 -15.41 18.56
C ASP A 157 -30.86 -15.33 19.17
N THR A 158 -31.42 -14.14 19.27
CA THR A 158 -32.68 -13.94 20.03
C THR A 158 -33.63 -12.99 19.31
N ASN A 159 -34.41 -13.54 18.38
CA ASN A 159 -35.47 -12.82 17.68
C ASN A 159 -36.81 -13.47 17.97
N THR A 160 -37.59 -12.87 18.87
CA THR A 160 -38.89 -13.39 19.26
C THR A 160 -39.94 -13.08 18.19
N VAL A 161 -40.57 -14.13 17.63
CA VAL A 161 -41.69 -14.00 16.71
C VAL A 161 -42.93 -14.52 17.38
N THR A 162 -43.93 -13.68 17.47
CA THR A 162 -45.27 -14.02 18.00
C THR A 162 -46.27 -14.24 16.87
N PHE A 163 -47.24 -15.11 17.06
CA PHE A 163 -48.33 -15.36 16.12
C PHE A 163 -49.52 -15.95 16.85
N ASN A 164 -50.69 -15.94 16.22
CA ASN A 164 -51.90 -16.51 16.76
C ASN A 164 -52.45 -17.59 15.83
N VAL A 165 -52.67 -18.78 16.37
CA VAL A 165 -53.30 -19.90 15.65
C VAL A 165 -54.65 -20.19 16.31
N SER A 166 -55.70 -20.23 15.51
CA SER A 166 -57.04 -20.52 15.98
C SER A 166 -57.78 -21.46 15.03
N ASP A 167 -58.59 -22.32 15.61
CA ASP A 167 -59.42 -23.22 14.89
C ASP A 167 -60.76 -23.42 15.65
N ASN A 168 -61.81 -23.86 14.95
CA ASN A 168 -63.15 -24.09 15.52
C ASN A 168 -63.19 -25.35 16.41
N GLU A 169 -62.37 -26.37 16.12
CA GLU A 169 -62.42 -27.67 16.80
C GLU A 169 -61.15 -28.00 17.60
N GLY A 170 -60.09 -27.31 17.37
CA GLY A 170 -58.80 -27.46 18.03
C GLY A 170 -57.70 -28.03 17.15
N PHE A 171 -56.50 -28.10 17.70
CA PHE A 171 -55.29 -28.44 16.95
C PHE A 171 -54.84 -29.88 17.19
N ASN A 172 -54.30 -30.48 16.14
CA ASN A 172 -53.48 -31.69 16.21
C ASN A 172 -51.99 -31.33 16.41
N SER A 173 -51.49 -30.40 15.58
CA SER A 173 -50.11 -29.90 15.72
C SER A 173 -49.94 -28.50 15.11
N VAL A 174 -49.00 -27.76 15.67
CA VAL A 174 -48.45 -26.56 15.06
C VAL A 174 -46.94 -26.79 14.87
N LYS A 175 -46.45 -26.66 13.64
CA LYS A 175 -45.05 -26.81 13.28
C LYS A 175 -44.52 -25.51 12.75
N THR A 176 -43.33 -25.17 13.16
CA THR A 176 -42.59 -24.04 12.59
C THR A 176 -41.33 -24.53 11.89
N TYR A 177 -41.00 -23.90 10.78
CA TYR A 177 -39.85 -24.27 9.96
C TYR A 177 -39.03 -23.04 9.67
N LEU A 178 -37.72 -23.20 9.71
CA LEU A 178 -36.75 -22.23 9.24
C LEU A 178 -36.03 -22.82 8.03
N ASN A 179 -36.23 -22.22 6.85
CA ASN A 179 -35.67 -22.74 5.58
C ASN A 179 -35.94 -24.26 5.41
N ASP A 180 -37.18 -24.69 5.48
CA ASP A 180 -37.60 -26.11 5.39
C ASP A 180 -37.11 -27.05 6.51
N THR A 181 -36.36 -26.55 7.49
CA THR A 181 -35.96 -27.33 8.65
C THR A 181 -36.96 -27.09 9.80
N ILE A 182 -37.46 -28.15 10.42
CA ILE A 182 -38.37 -28.03 11.56
C ILE A 182 -37.60 -27.34 12.69
N LEU A 183 -38.15 -26.20 13.13
CA LEU A 183 -37.66 -25.46 14.29
C LEU A 183 -38.33 -25.95 15.56
N GLU A 184 -39.68 -26.08 15.53
CA GLU A 184 -40.46 -26.55 16.66
C GLU A 184 -41.70 -27.27 16.17
N GLU A 185 -42.15 -28.30 16.94
CA GLU A 185 -43.42 -29.01 16.75
C GLU A 185 -44.11 -29.23 18.10
N VAL A 186 -45.32 -28.75 18.20
CA VAL A 186 -46.10 -28.85 19.43
C VAL A 186 -47.52 -29.34 19.13
N THR A 187 -48.16 -30.01 20.12
CA THR A 187 -49.55 -30.51 20.05
C THR A 187 -50.52 -29.58 20.74
N GLU A 188 -50.05 -28.55 21.40
CA GLU A 188 -50.84 -27.46 22.00
C GLU A 188 -50.52 -26.14 21.29
N GLY A 189 -51.40 -25.17 21.39
CA GLY A 189 -51.24 -23.90 20.70
C GLY A 189 -49.94 -23.18 21.14
N ILE A 190 -49.00 -23.04 20.23
CA ILE A 190 -47.81 -22.20 20.37
C ILE A 190 -48.14 -20.83 19.79
N ASN A 191 -47.67 -19.76 20.44
CA ASN A 191 -47.88 -18.38 20.00
C ASN A 191 -46.58 -17.55 19.97
N GLU A 192 -45.46 -18.19 20.28
CA GLU A 192 -44.16 -17.52 20.33
C GLU A 192 -43.05 -18.52 19.99
N ILE A 193 -42.12 -18.10 19.14
CA ILE A 193 -40.89 -18.83 18.84
C ILE A 193 -39.72 -17.86 18.88
N ASN A 194 -38.53 -18.40 19.10
CA ASN A 194 -37.27 -17.63 18.98
C ASN A 194 -36.53 -18.06 17.72
N LEU A 195 -36.21 -17.09 16.84
CA LEU A 195 -35.38 -17.31 15.66
C LEU A 195 -33.92 -16.97 15.99
N ASN A 196 -33.08 -17.98 15.89
CA ASN A 196 -31.63 -17.78 15.91
C ASN A 196 -31.14 -17.70 14.47
N THR A 197 -30.59 -16.54 14.08
CA THR A 197 -30.09 -16.30 12.73
C THR A 197 -28.60 -16.58 12.56
N LEU A 198 -27.81 -16.77 13.64
CA LEU A 198 -26.36 -16.89 13.60
C LEU A 198 -25.84 -18.05 12.75
N GLU A 199 -26.66 -19.08 12.53
CA GLU A 199 -26.29 -20.21 11.66
C GLU A 199 -26.83 -20.07 10.22
N LEU A 200 -27.55 -18.99 9.93
CA LEU A 200 -28.08 -18.69 8.61
C LEU A 200 -27.03 -17.94 7.77
N SER A 201 -27.15 -18.10 6.47
CA SER A 201 -26.48 -17.18 5.57
C SER A 201 -27.21 -15.84 5.56
N ASP A 202 -26.45 -14.75 5.49
CA ASP A 202 -27.03 -13.43 5.32
C ASP A 202 -27.85 -13.36 4.02
N GLY A 203 -28.90 -12.55 4.05
CA GLY A 203 -29.85 -12.41 2.96
C GLY A 203 -31.18 -13.07 3.22
N GLU A 204 -31.92 -13.42 2.15
CA GLU A 204 -33.28 -13.88 2.23
C GLU A 204 -33.38 -15.28 2.85
N ASN A 205 -34.24 -15.41 3.89
CA ASN A 205 -34.57 -16.62 4.60
C ASN A 205 -36.11 -16.66 4.80
N PHE A 206 -36.64 -17.81 5.16
CA PHE A 206 -38.09 -18.03 5.26
C PHE A 206 -38.48 -18.64 6.59
N LEU A 207 -39.48 -18.03 7.26
CA LEU A 207 -40.22 -18.65 8.35
C LEU A 207 -41.53 -19.20 7.78
N LYS A 208 -41.77 -20.51 7.97
CA LYS A 208 -43.03 -21.15 7.63
C LYS A 208 -43.69 -21.68 8.92
N ILE A 209 -44.97 -21.38 9.08
CA ILE A 209 -45.83 -21.89 10.15
C ILE A 209 -46.86 -22.79 9.50
N GLU A 210 -46.99 -24.01 9.97
CA GLU A 210 -47.95 -25.01 9.51
C GLU A 210 -48.82 -25.42 10.68
N ALA A 211 -50.10 -25.14 10.59
CA ALA A 211 -51.11 -25.56 11.59
C ALA A 211 -51.95 -26.72 11.02
N THR A 212 -52.06 -27.78 11.77
CA THR A 212 -52.91 -28.95 11.45
C THR A 212 -53.95 -29.10 12.54
N ASP A 213 -55.24 -29.15 12.17
CA ASP A 213 -56.33 -29.36 13.08
C ASP A 213 -56.56 -30.85 13.41
N LEU A 214 -57.60 -31.16 14.24
CA LEU A 214 -57.97 -32.54 14.61
C LEU A 214 -58.54 -33.34 13.45
N ALA A 215 -59.04 -32.68 12.40
CA ALA A 215 -59.52 -33.29 11.16
C ALA A 215 -58.43 -33.49 10.08
N ASN A 216 -57.18 -33.08 10.37
CA ASN A 216 -56.03 -33.05 9.48
C ASN A 216 -56.15 -32.03 8.33
N ASN A 217 -56.99 -30.98 8.48
CA ASN A 217 -56.89 -29.84 7.59
C ASN A 217 -55.61 -29.05 7.91
N ILE A 218 -54.95 -28.52 6.87
CA ILE A 218 -53.65 -27.85 7.01
C ILE A 218 -53.74 -26.45 6.47
N THR A 219 -53.26 -25.51 7.25
CA THR A 219 -52.96 -24.14 6.80
C THR A 219 -51.50 -23.86 6.96
N THR A 220 -50.91 -23.23 5.96
CA THR A 220 -49.53 -22.76 5.98
C THR A 220 -49.46 -21.27 5.82
N PHE A 221 -48.60 -20.66 6.59
CA PHE A 221 -48.18 -19.25 6.45
C PHE A 221 -46.69 -19.20 6.27
N GLU A 222 -46.23 -18.48 5.24
CA GLU A 222 -44.78 -18.31 4.95
C GLU A 222 -44.46 -16.84 4.84
N VAL A 223 -43.39 -16.40 5.49
CA VAL A 223 -42.93 -15.03 5.46
C VAL A 223 -41.42 -14.99 5.20
N PRO A 224 -40.98 -14.34 4.11
CA PRO A 224 -39.56 -14.08 3.85
C PRO A 224 -39.07 -12.96 4.77
N PHE A 225 -37.87 -13.14 5.30
CA PHE A 225 -37.16 -12.14 6.08
C PHE A 225 -35.68 -12.12 5.66
N ILE A 226 -34.95 -11.10 6.06
CA ILE A 226 -33.52 -10.98 5.80
C ILE A 226 -32.76 -11.27 7.10
N ALA A 227 -31.89 -12.26 7.06
CA ALA A 227 -30.89 -12.46 8.11
C ALA A 227 -29.67 -11.58 7.83
N ASP A 228 -29.15 -10.94 8.86
CA ASP A 228 -27.92 -10.16 8.79
C ASP A 228 -27.14 -10.32 10.09
N ASN A 229 -26.02 -11.02 10.01
CA ASN A 229 -25.14 -11.36 11.14
C ASN A 229 -23.71 -10.86 10.92
N THR A 230 -23.46 -10.15 9.82
CA THR A 230 -22.15 -9.61 9.50
C THR A 230 -22.14 -8.09 9.70
N GLY A 231 -21.02 -7.59 10.22
CA GLY A 231 -20.86 -6.14 10.36
C GLY A 231 -20.43 -5.49 9.05
N PRO A 232 -20.46 -4.16 9.01
CA PRO A 232 -20.15 -3.39 7.81
C PRO A 232 -18.79 -3.70 7.20
N VAL A 233 -18.66 -3.62 5.89
CA VAL A 233 -17.40 -3.67 5.16
C VAL A 233 -16.71 -2.32 5.30
N ILE A 234 -15.42 -2.35 5.62
CA ILE A 234 -14.56 -1.16 5.77
C ILE A 234 -13.51 -1.17 4.67
N ASP A 235 -13.52 -0.17 3.78
CA ASP A 235 -12.52 0.02 2.74
C ASP A 235 -11.70 1.28 3.00
N LEU A 236 -10.37 1.15 2.90
CA LEU A 236 -9.42 2.25 3.10
C LEU A 236 -9.20 3.02 1.80
N ASN A 237 -9.38 4.34 1.82
CA ASN A 237 -9.26 5.19 0.63
C ASN A 237 -7.98 6.01 0.59
N SER A 238 -7.37 6.29 1.74
CA SER A 238 -6.28 7.28 1.86
C SER A 238 -5.00 6.78 2.51
N ILE A 239 -5.00 5.61 3.12
CA ILE A 239 -3.81 5.03 3.77
C ILE A 239 -3.60 3.58 3.37
N GLU A 240 -2.33 3.17 3.42
CA GLU A 240 -1.89 1.81 3.15
C GLU A 240 -1.24 1.19 4.39
N VAL A 241 -1.21 -0.12 4.43
CA VAL A 241 -0.53 -0.89 5.49
C VAL A 241 0.96 -0.59 5.48
N ASN A 242 1.54 -0.29 6.63
CA ASN A 242 2.94 0.10 6.85
C ASN A 242 3.34 1.43 6.18
N GLN A 243 2.39 2.29 5.89
CA GLN A 243 2.67 3.63 5.38
C GLN A 243 3.40 4.48 6.44
N ILE A 244 4.37 5.26 5.98
CA ILE A 244 4.99 6.32 6.81
C ILE A 244 4.10 7.56 6.72
N LEU A 245 3.74 8.09 7.88
CA LEU A 245 3.02 9.33 8.03
C LEU A 245 3.94 10.37 8.67
N ASP A 246 4.39 11.34 7.88
CA ASP A 246 5.31 12.41 8.27
C ASP A 246 4.73 13.81 8.03
N GLU A 247 3.54 13.88 7.43
CA GLU A 247 2.78 15.11 7.19
C GLU A 247 1.28 14.89 7.33
N SER A 248 0.52 15.97 7.46
CA SER A 248 -0.93 15.91 7.62
C SER A 248 -1.60 15.31 6.37
N ILE A 249 -2.53 14.41 6.59
CA ILE A 249 -3.33 13.77 5.55
C ILE A 249 -4.82 13.94 5.82
N LEU A 250 -5.62 13.92 4.77
CA LEU A 250 -7.05 13.67 4.87
C LEU A 250 -7.24 12.15 4.94
N PHE A 251 -7.45 11.64 6.17
CA PHE A 251 -7.81 10.24 6.34
C PHE A 251 -9.23 10.02 5.80
N SER A 252 -9.42 9.00 4.99
CA SER A 252 -10.72 8.67 4.40
C SER A 252 -10.92 7.16 4.36
N THR A 253 -12.11 6.72 4.76
CA THR A 253 -12.56 5.34 4.68
C THR A 253 -14.01 5.30 4.18
N SER A 254 -14.36 4.27 3.41
CA SER A 254 -15.74 4.00 3.03
C SER A 254 -16.30 2.81 3.78
N LEU A 255 -17.59 2.91 4.08
CA LEU A 255 -18.35 1.92 4.84
C LEU A 255 -19.55 1.50 4.03
N THR A 256 -19.78 0.19 3.92
CA THR A 256 -20.96 -0.37 3.27
C THR A 256 -21.50 -1.52 4.06
N ASP A 257 -22.84 -1.64 4.11
CA ASP A 257 -23.52 -2.81 4.60
C ASP A 257 -24.70 -3.11 3.65
N GLU A 258 -24.84 -4.37 3.25
CA GLU A 258 -25.83 -4.72 2.23
C GLU A 258 -27.26 -4.74 2.79
N TYR A 259 -27.43 -5.12 4.04
CA TYR A 259 -28.73 -5.43 4.61
C TYR A 259 -29.16 -4.49 5.71
N SER A 260 -28.23 -3.97 6.51
CA SER A 260 -28.53 -3.06 7.61
C SER A 260 -27.91 -1.69 7.46
N THR A 261 -28.39 -0.72 8.21
CA THR A 261 -27.86 0.65 8.24
C THR A 261 -26.59 0.69 9.10
N VAL A 262 -25.51 1.25 8.57
CA VAL A 262 -24.30 1.51 9.38
C VAL A 262 -24.59 2.69 10.32
N THR A 263 -24.40 2.50 11.61
CA THR A 263 -24.84 3.45 12.65
C THR A 263 -23.71 4.07 13.45
N ASN A 264 -22.53 3.45 13.48
CA ASN A 264 -21.42 3.95 14.26
C ASN A 264 -20.09 3.63 13.62
N ILE A 265 -19.10 4.53 13.82
CA ILE A 265 -17.70 4.31 13.54
C ILE A 265 -16.86 4.74 14.74
N GLU A 266 -15.85 3.95 15.06
CA GLU A 266 -14.80 4.27 16.03
C GLU A 266 -13.45 4.09 15.37
N ILE A 267 -12.57 5.08 15.52
CA ILE A 267 -11.19 5.05 15.04
C ILE A 267 -10.26 5.32 16.22
N LEU A 268 -9.42 4.36 16.52
CA LEU A 268 -8.37 4.48 17.53
C LEU A 268 -7.01 4.48 16.84
N LEU A 269 -6.05 5.20 17.41
CA LEU A 269 -4.63 5.08 17.09
C LEU A 269 -3.95 4.36 18.26
N THR A 270 -3.68 3.08 18.10
CA THR A 270 -3.28 2.18 19.19
C THR A 270 -4.33 2.21 20.30
N ASP A 271 -4.11 2.91 21.41
CA ASP A 271 -5.06 3.02 22.51
C ASP A 271 -5.69 4.43 22.64
N LEU A 272 -5.43 5.32 21.67
CA LEU A 272 -5.91 6.70 21.72
C LEU A 272 -7.10 6.88 20.77
N GLU A 273 -8.21 7.34 21.30
CA GLU A 273 -9.39 7.69 20.51
C GLU A 273 -9.10 8.88 19.59
N ILE A 274 -9.31 8.67 18.29
CA ILE A 274 -9.17 9.70 17.25
C ILE A 274 -10.53 10.23 16.83
N LEU A 275 -11.48 9.32 16.63
CA LEU A 275 -12.84 9.63 16.25
C LEU A 275 -13.79 8.58 16.82
N THR A 276 -14.90 9.03 17.40
CA THR A 276 -16.08 8.23 17.67
C THR A 276 -17.27 9.05 17.19
N ASP A 277 -17.99 8.56 16.20
CA ASP A 277 -19.11 9.29 15.62
C ASP A 277 -20.30 8.36 15.33
N SER A 278 -21.49 8.89 15.56
CA SER A 278 -22.76 8.27 15.16
C SER A 278 -23.10 8.73 13.76
N ILE A 279 -23.17 7.77 12.85
CA ILE A 279 -23.40 7.95 11.42
C ILE A 279 -24.70 7.26 11.01
N GLU A 280 -25.20 7.54 9.83
CA GLU A 280 -26.37 6.89 9.27
C GLU A 280 -26.16 6.68 7.77
N PHE A 281 -25.60 5.52 7.40
CA PHE A 281 -25.47 5.11 6.00
C PHE A 281 -26.46 3.99 5.71
N THR A 282 -27.43 4.28 4.82
CA THR A 282 -28.49 3.36 4.46
C THR A 282 -27.97 2.05 3.89
N ALA A 283 -28.60 0.93 4.24
CA ALA A 283 -28.30 -0.40 3.70
C ALA A 283 -28.15 -0.39 2.16
N GLY A 284 -27.13 -1.08 1.65
CA GLY A 284 -26.81 -1.13 0.22
C GLY A 284 -26.23 0.16 -0.37
N THR A 285 -25.86 1.16 0.46
CA THR A 285 -25.24 2.40 0.01
C THR A 285 -23.85 2.57 0.64
N GLU A 286 -22.91 3.18 -0.13
CA GLU A 286 -21.60 3.54 0.38
C GLU A 286 -21.67 4.87 1.13
N GLY A 287 -21.13 4.90 2.34
CA GLY A 287 -20.89 6.10 3.12
C GLY A 287 -19.41 6.37 3.27
N ILE A 288 -18.99 7.64 3.20
CA ILE A 288 -17.60 8.06 3.35
C ILE A 288 -17.42 8.79 4.66
N VAL A 289 -16.40 8.41 5.43
CA VAL A 289 -15.96 9.11 6.63
C VAL A 289 -14.59 9.71 6.37
N GLU A 290 -14.45 11.00 6.65
CA GLU A 290 -13.21 11.76 6.46
C GLU A 290 -12.84 12.49 7.74
N LEU A 291 -11.53 12.53 8.02
CA LEU A 291 -10.97 13.35 9.12
C LEU A 291 -9.58 13.87 8.76
N ASP A 292 -9.27 15.08 9.21
CA ASP A 292 -7.93 15.64 9.11
C ASP A 292 -7.03 15.02 10.18
N PHE A 293 -6.05 14.22 9.75
CA PHE A 293 -5.08 13.60 10.64
C PHE A 293 -3.73 14.29 10.55
N ASN A 294 -3.23 14.80 11.66
CA ASN A 294 -1.92 15.42 11.77
C ASN A 294 -0.99 14.55 12.62
N PRO A 295 -0.04 13.81 12.03
CA PRO A 295 0.84 12.90 12.76
C PRO A 295 1.74 13.60 13.76
N ASN A 296 1.99 14.93 13.60
CA ASN A 296 2.80 15.69 14.56
C ASN A 296 2.14 15.87 15.94
N GLN A 297 0.87 15.52 16.08
CA GLN A 297 0.16 15.56 17.36
C GLN A 297 0.27 14.25 18.16
N TYR A 298 0.85 13.22 17.56
CA TYR A 298 0.92 11.88 18.13
C TYR A 298 2.37 11.41 18.28
N PRO A 299 2.64 10.45 19.19
CA PRO A 299 3.97 9.89 19.39
C PRO A 299 4.54 9.28 18.10
N THR A 300 5.84 9.39 17.91
CA THR A 300 6.56 8.75 16.83
C THR A 300 6.69 7.23 17.05
N GLY A 301 7.00 6.51 15.97
CA GLY A 301 7.21 5.07 15.95
C GLY A 301 6.05 4.30 15.33
N GLU A 302 6.08 3.01 15.52
CA GLU A 302 5.05 2.09 15.05
C GLU A 302 3.73 2.34 15.78
N GLN A 303 2.66 2.54 15.03
CA GLN A 303 1.31 2.77 15.52
C GLN A 303 0.33 1.90 14.71
N THR A 304 -0.87 1.73 15.20
CA THR A 304 -1.92 0.98 14.49
C THR A 304 -3.22 1.77 14.54
N PHE A 305 -3.82 2.05 13.39
CA PHE A 305 -5.22 2.45 13.35
C PHE A 305 -6.10 1.22 13.55
N ILE A 306 -6.99 1.29 14.53
CA ILE A 306 -8.01 0.29 14.79
C ILE A 306 -9.34 0.96 14.43
N ILE A 307 -9.99 0.45 13.37
CA ILE A 307 -11.22 1.04 12.84
C ILE A 307 -12.33 0.03 13.04
N THR A 308 -13.35 0.41 13.78
CA THR A 308 -14.52 -0.41 14.05
C THR A 308 -15.77 0.27 13.52
N ALA A 309 -16.51 -0.40 12.66
CA ALA A 309 -17.81 0.04 12.17
C ALA A 309 -18.90 -0.90 12.71
N THR A 310 -20.05 -0.33 13.07
CA THR A 310 -21.17 -1.07 13.65
C THR A 310 -22.47 -0.71 12.94
N ASP A 311 -23.31 -1.69 12.70
CA ASP A 311 -24.62 -1.55 12.09
C ASP A 311 -25.77 -1.33 13.10
N ALA A 312 -26.99 -1.26 12.60
CA ALA A 312 -28.20 -1.11 13.41
C ALA A 312 -28.60 -2.37 14.21
N LEU A 313 -28.07 -3.53 13.83
CA LEU A 313 -28.26 -4.81 14.51
C LEU A 313 -27.14 -5.10 15.52
N LEU A 314 -26.20 -4.19 15.66
CA LEU A 314 -25.00 -4.28 16.53
C LEU A 314 -23.95 -5.28 16.04
N ASN A 315 -24.01 -5.70 14.78
CA ASN A 315 -22.88 -6.42 14.19
C ASN A 315 -21.74 -5.45 13.96
N SER A 316 -20.52 -5.87 14.21
CA SER A 316 -19.35 -4.99 14.10
C SER A 316 -18.22 -5.65 13.32
N THR A 317 -17.57 -4.87 12.48
CA THR A 317 -16.32 -5.22 11.82
C THR A 317 -15.21 -4.35 12.36
N THR A 318 -14.06 -4.94 12.62
CA THR A 318 -12.84 -4.22 13.03
C THR A 318 -11.70 -4.57 12.10
N ILE A 319 -10.98 -3.56 11.63
CA ILE A 319 -9.74 -3.72 10.89
C ILE A 319 -8.58 -3.03 11.62
N GLU A 320 -7.37 -3.59 11.44
CA GLU A 320 -6.14 -3.03 11.99
C GLU A 320 -5.22 -2.63 10.85
N VAL A 321 -4.74 -1.38 10.88
CA VAL A 321 -3.85 -0.82 9.86
C VAL A 321 -2.58 -0.32 10.53
N PRO A 322 -1.51 -1.13 10.53
CA PRO A 322 -0.23 -0.68 11.05
C PRO A 322 0.35 0.43 10.17
N ILE A 323 0.91 1.45 10.80
CA ILE A 323 1.57 2.60 10.19
C ILE A 323 2.81 2.97 11.00
N SER A 324 3.65 3.83 10.45
CA SER A 324 4.78 4.43 11.17
C SER A 324 4.63 5.94 11.19
N ILE A 325 4.58 6.53 12.37
CA ILE A 325 4.62 8.00 12.53
C ILE A 325 6.08 8.42 12.72
N LEU A 326 6.60 9.18 11.77
CA LEU A 326 7.97 9.65 11.80
C LEU A 326 8.03 11.19 11.69
N ARG A 327 9.16 11.77 12.12
CA ARG A 327 9.45 13.19 11.93
C ARG A 327 10.38 13.35 10.73
N LYS A 328 10.04 14.26 9.85
CA LYS A 328 10.83 14.58 8.68
C LYS A 328 12.09 15.36 9.09
N LEU A 329 13.27 14.86 8.72
CA LEU A 329 14.54 15.55 8.90
C LEU A 329 14.86 16.44 7.71
N LEU A 330 14.78 15.87 6.51
CA LEU A 330 15.23 16.52 5.28
C LEU A 330 14.53 15.90 4.08
N THR A 331 14.06 16.74 3.18
CA THR A 331 13.68 16.33 1.83
C THR A 331 14.81 16.67 0.86
N ILE A 332 15.26 15.72 0.05
CA ILE A 332 16.31 15.89 -0.95
C ILE A 332 15.69 15.74 -2.32
N ASN A 333 15.71 16.82 -3.10
CA ASN A 333 15.30 16.80 -4.50
C ASN A 333 16.48 16.37 -5.38
N VAL A 334 16.30 15.31 -6.14
CA VAL A 334 17.33 14.70 -6.98
C VAL A 334 17.02 15.01 -8.45
N PRO A 335 17.93 15.68 -9.17
CA PRO A 335 17.71 15.97 -10.58
C PRO A 335 17.75 14.70 -11.43
N GLU A 336 17.10 14.74 -12.58
CA GLU A 336 17.08 13.64 -13.54
C GLU A 336 18.50 13.21 -13.94
N ASN A 337 18.72 11.91 -14.05
CA ASN A 337 20.03 11.31 -14.39
C ASN A 337 21.17 11.65 -13.41
N PHE A 338 20.84 11.96 -12.18
CA PHE A 338 21.84 12.27 -11.15
C PHE A 338 22.78 11.09 -10.86
N ASN A 339 22.27 9.88 -10.82
CA ASN A 339 23.05 8.67 -10.53
C ASN A 339 23.26 7.78 -11.78
N ASN A 340 24.48 7.27 -11.98
CA ASN A 340 24.75 6.27 -13.00
C ASN A 340 24.75 4.85 -12.39
N PRO A 341 23.73 4.02 -12.64
CA PRO A 341 23.61 2.70 -12.01
C PRO A 341 24.71 1.71 -12.39
N ASN A 342 25.42 1.96 -13.52
CA ASN A 342 26.45 1.04 -14.00
C ASN A 342 27.82 1.27 -13.34
N THR A 343 28.11 2.48 -12.88
CA THR A 343 29.43 2.89 -12.41
C THR A 343 29.46 3.44 -10.99
N ALA A 344 28.32 3.80 -10.42
CA ALA A 344 28.26 4.38 -9.08
C ALA A 344 27.06 3.87 -8.28
N ARG A 345 27.26 3.82 -7.00
CA ARG A 345 26.19 3.65 -6.02
C ARG A 345 26.25 4.84 -5.09
N LEU A 346 25.12 5.46 -4.84
CA LEU A 346 25.02 6.62 -3.98
C LEU A 346 24.01 6.35 -2.88
N PHE A 347 24.43 6.61 -1.64
CA PHE A 347 23.60 6.61 -0.46
C PHE A 347 23.64 7.96 0.22
N VAL A 348 22.60 8.30 0.87
CA VAL A 348 22.52 9.44 1.80
C VAL A 348 22.01 8.94 3.13
N PHE A 349 22.63 9.37 4.21
CA PHE A 349 22.22 8.98 5.54
C PHE A 349 22.35 10.11 6.55
N ALA A 350 21.47 10.11 7.52
CA ALA A 350 21.49 10.98 8.67
C ALA A 350 22.05 10.25 9.89
N SER A 351 22.82 10.94 10.71
CA SER A 351 23.36 10.43 11.97
C SER A 351 23.23 11.46 13.08
N THR A 352 23.13 10.99 14.31
CA THR A 352 23.22 11.86 15.49
C THR A 352 24.57 12.55 15.55
N MET A 353 24.71 13.61 16.33
CA MET A 353 26.01 14.26 16.55
C MET A 353 27.02 13.36 17.28
N ASP A 354 26.55 12.28 17.92
CA ASP A 354 27.39 11.21 18.49
C ASP A 354 27.78 10.13 17.48
N GLY A 355 27.31 10.22 16.24
CA GLY A 355 27.68 9.34 15.14
C GLY A 355 26.72 8.16 14.92
N ASP A 356 25.70 7.97 15.73
CA ASP A 356 24.76 6.87 15.59
C ASP A 356 23.83 7.09 14.39
N LEU A 357 23.59 6.05 13.60
CA LEU A 357 22.73 6.12 12.43
C LEU A 357 21.28 6.42 12.85
N ILE A 358 20.67 7.39 12.15
CA ILE A 358 19.24 7.72 12.29
C ILE A 358 18.46 7.09 11.15
N ASP A 359 18.85 7.39 9.88
CA ASP A 359 18.16 6.93 8.69
C ASP A 359 19.10 6.86 7.51
N ILE A 360 18.81 5.98 6.55
CA ILE A 360 19.62 5.80 5.33
C ILE A 360 18.75 5.50 4.13
N GLU A 361 19.03 6.22 3.04
CA GLU A 361 18.35 6.02 1.77
C GLU A 361 19.33 5.86 0.62
N ARG A 362 18.96 5.07 -0.37
CA ARG A 362 19.73 4.91 -1.60
C ARG A 362 19.15 5.76 -2.71
N ILE A 363 20.00 6.50 -3.40
CA ILE A 363 19.64 7.30 -4.57
C ILE A 363 19.87 6.47 -5.84
N TYR A 364 18.81 6.17 -6.58
CA TYR A 364 18.81 5.51 -7.87
C TYR A 364 18.68 6.52 -9.01
N ASN A 365 18.82 6.09 -10.26
CA ASN A 365 18.64 6.95 -11.43
C ASN A 365 17.23 7.54 -11.56
N GLU A 366 16.23 6.75 -11.19
CA GLU A 366 14.82 7.11 -11.22
C GLU A 366 14.36 7.87 -9.99
N THR A 367 15.19 8.00 -8.97
CA THR A 367 14.87 8.73 -7.75
C THR A 367 14.77 10.22 -8.05
N SER A 368 13.62 10.81 -7.81
CA SER A 368 13.38 12.27 -7.92
C SER A 368 13.39 12.98 -6.57
N THR A 369 13.05 12.23 -5.51
CA THR A 369 12.98 12.76 -4.14
C THR A 369 13.38 11.68 -3.16
N VAL A 370 14.12 12.05 -2.13
CA VAL A 370 14.46 11.24 -0.96
C VAL A 370 14.05 12.01 0.27
N THR A 371 13.42 11.35 1.23
CA THR A 371 13.10 11.93 2.53
C THR A 371 13.78 11.13 3.61
N LEU A 372 14.52 11.79 4.48
CA LEU A 372 15.12 11.21 5.66
C LEU A 372 14.24 11.53 6.89
N HIS A 373 14.08 10.55 7.74
CA HIS A 373 13.19 10.60 8.88
C HIS A 373 13.91 10.29 10.20
N THR A 374 13.22 10.57 11.31
CA THR A 374 13.64 10.17 12.66
C THR A 374 12.44 9.81 13.52
N THR A 375 12.67 8.98 14.52
CA THR A 375 11.73 8.74 15.62
C THR A 375 11.89 9.75 16.76
N GLU A 376 12.93 10.57 16.73
CA GLU A 376 13.15 11.61 17.73
C GLU A 376 12.24 12.81 17.45
N GLU A 377 11.80 13.47 18.53
CA GLU A 377 11.05 14.71 18.38
C GLU A 377 12.01 15.84 17.92
N THR A 378 11.77 16.37 16.72
CA THR A 378 12.58 17.43 16.12
C THR A 378 12.21 18.79 16.71
N SER A 379 12.72 19.10 17.88
CA SER A 379 12.66 20.47 18.42
C SER A 379 13.58 21.39 17.60
N GLY A 380 13.41 22.71 17.72
CA GLY A 380 14.24 23.68 16.99
C GLY A 380 15.75 23.57 17.25
N ASP A 381 16.17 22.88 18.29
CA ASP A 381 17.57 22.64 18.67
C ASP A 381 18.09 21.26 18.28
N PHE A 382 17.29 20.43 17.60
CA PHE A 382 17.71 19.12 17.13
C PHE A 382 18.74 19.28 16.01
N GLU A 383 19.95 18.76 16.24
CA GLU A 383 21.07 18.80 15.27
C GLU A 383 21.44 17.38 14.86
N TYR A 384 21.77 17.22 13.57
CA TYR A 384 22.21 15.96 13.00
C TYR A 384 23.31 16.15 11.95
N MET A 385 23.93 15.04 11.54
CA MET A 385 24.90 14.98 10.46
C MET A 385 24.24 14.38 9.23
N LEU A 386 24.49 14.95 8.06
CA LEU A 386 24.10 14.43 6.75
C LEU A 386 25.33 13.93 6.00
N THR A 387 25.33 12.70 5.58
CA THR A 387 26.44 12.11 4.83
C THR A 387 25.95 11.59 3.48
N PHE A 388 26.62 12.04 2.41
CA PHE A 388 26.55 11.42 1.08
C PHE A 388 27.70 10.44 0.96
N ALA A 389 27.41 9.20 0.55
CA ALA A 389 28.40 8.15 0.33
C ALA A 389 28.32 7.64 -1.11
N GLU A 390 29.35 7.92 -1.90
CA GLU A 390 29.46 7.50 -3.28
C GLU A 390 30.48 6.38 -3.44
N TYR A 391 30.11 5.32 -4.13
CA TYR A 391 30.99 4.23 -4.53
C TYR A 391 31.14 4.19 -6.03
N ILE A 392 32.36 4.37 -6.50
CA ILE A 392 32.72 4.37 -7.90
C ILE A 392 33.53 3.10 -8.19
N SER A 393 33.00 2.26 -9.09
CA SER A 393 33.69 1.04 -9.54
C SER A 393 34.37 1.28 -10.89
N GLY A 394 35.65 1.23 -10.92
CA GLY A 394 36.47 1.44 -12.13
C GLY A 394 37.24 0.19 -12.55
N SER A 395 37.72 0.19 -13.79
CA SER A 395 38.56 -0.90 -14.35
C SER A 395 39.95 -1.00 -13.71
N VAL A 396 40.41 0.04 -13.05
CA VAL A 396 41.77 0.15 -12.46
C VAL A 396 41.71 0.08 -10.92
N GLY A 397 40.54 0.26 -10.34
CA GLY A 397 40.31 0.25 -8.89
C GLY A 397 38.93 0.83 -8.55
N ASN A 398 38.60 0.71 -7.31
CA ASN A 398 37.36 1.26 -6.77
C ASN A 398 37.71 2.49 -5.91
N SER A 399 36.84 3.50 -5.93
CA SER A 399 36.94 4.63 -5.00
C SER A 399 35.63 4.75 -4.18
N SER A 400 35.80 5.22 -2.96
CA SER A 400 34.66 5.59 -2.10
C SER A 400 34.86 7.02 -1.65
N GLU A 401 33.87 7.86 -1.88
CA GLU A 401 33.91 9.27 -1.51
C GLU A 401 32.74 9.55 -0.57
N LEU A 402 33.04 10.09 0.62
CA LEU A 402 32.07 10.52 1.59
C LEU A 402 32.14 12.02 1.79
N THR A 403 30.99 12.63 1.90
CA THR A 403 30.88 14.03 2.28
C THR A 403 29.87 14.13 3.43
N THR A 404 30.36 14.59 4.58
CA THR A 404 29.51 14.80 5.76
C THR A 404 29.41 16.29 6.04
N VAL A 405 28.19 16.74 6.22
CA VAL A 405 27.84 18.09 6.71
C VAL A 405 27.28 17.92 8.11
N GLN A 406 27.89 18.60 9.07
CA GLN A 406 27.48 18.54 10.47
C GLN A 406 26.58 19.71 10.88
N ASN A 407 25.98 19.63 12.06
CA ASN A 407 25.17 20.67 12.67
C ASN A 407 23.98 21.13 11.80
N ILE A 408 23.36 20.20 11.09
CA ILE A 408 22.15 20.50 10.31
C ILE A 408 20.95 20.50 11.25
N LYS A 409 20.10 21.52 11.11
CA LYS A 409 18.81 21.61 11.79
C LYS A 409 17.68 21.52 10.78
N PRO A 410 16.63 20.70 11.01
CA PRO A 410 15.49 20.62 10.08
C PRO A 410 14.83 21.97 9.81
N SER A 411 14.87 22.90 10.80
CA SER A 411 14.34 24.26 10.65
C SER A 411 15.19 25.18 9.75
N VAL A 412 16.49 24.87 9.59
CA VAL A 412 17.43 25.66 8.77
C VAL A 412 17.51 25.10 7.35
N LEU A 413 17.58 23.78 7.23
CA LEU A 413 17.69 23.09 5.94
C LEU A 413 16.58 22.03 5.83
N PRO A 414 15.32 22.42 5.61
CA PRO A 414 14.22 21.45 5.45
C PRO A 414 14.22 20.75 4.10
N VAL A 415 14.79 21.40 3.08
CA VAL A 415 14.89 20.89 1.71
C VAL A 415 16.28 21.11 1.18
N LEU A 416 16.86 20.10 0.55
CA LEU A 416 18.12 20.19 -0.18
C LEU A 416 17.86 19.89 -1.66
N ASN A 417 18.16 20.87 -2.53
CA ASN A 417 18.11 20.65 -3.97
C ASN A 417 19.51 20.25 -4.44
N LEU A 418 19.67 19.00 -4.89
CA LEU A 418 20.93 18.60 -5.47
C LEU A 418 21.08 19.26 -6.85
N SER A 419 22.23 19.85 -7.11
CA SER A 419 22.58 20.29 -8.45
C SER A 419 22.81 19.08 -9.35
N THR A 420 22.57 19.23 -10.64
CA THR A 420 22.80 18.17 -11.61
C THR A 420 24.23 17.65 -11.49
N PHE A 421 24.38 16.39 -11.13
CA PHE A 421 25.71 15.84 -10.89
C PHE A 421 26.44 15.57 -12.19
N TYR A 422 27.68 15.98 -12.21
CA TYR A 422 28.55 15.86 -13.37
C TYR A 422 29.03 14.41 -13.49
N ARG A 423 28.47 13.65 -14.39
CA ARG A 423 28.95 12.29 -14.67
C ARG A 423 29.51 12.19 -16.05
N TYR A 424 30.79 12.02 -16.12
CA TYR A 424 31.55 11.90 -17.36
C TYR A 424 31.86 10.44 -17.66
N ASN A 425 31.95 10.16 -18.95
CA ASN A 425 32.57 8.93 -19.40
C ASN A 425 33.99 8.89 -18.88
N PRO A 426 34.45 7.84 -18.16
CA PRO A 426 35.81 7.76 -17.66
C PRO A 426 36.88 7.73 -18.79
N TYR A 427 36.46 7.51 -20.01
CA TYR A 427 37.38 7.41 -21.15
C TYR A 427 37.53 8.74 -21.86
N TRP A 428 38.71 9.32 -21.76
CA TRP A 428 39.11 10.44 -22.55
C TRP A 428 39.37 10.01 -24.00
N GLN A 429 38.80 10.72 -24.95
CA GLN A 429 39.13 10.60 -26.36
C GLN A 429 40.25 11.60 -26.66
N SER A 430 41.34 11.14 -27.21
CA SER A 430 42.46 12.00 -27.57
C SER A 430 42.54 12.16 -29.07
N ASN A 431 42.45 13.39 -29.54
CA ASN A 431 42.58 13.77 -30.94
C ASN A 431 43.80 14.63 -31.12
N GLN A 432 44.43 14.52 -32.27
CA GLN A 432 45.61 15.31 -32.66
C GLN A 432 45.27 16.11 -33.89
N TYR A 433 45.45 17.42 -33.79
CA TYR A 433 45.22 18.36 -34.88
C TYR A 433 46.55 18.94 -35.36
N GLN A 434 46.64 19.30 -36.64
CA GLN A 434 47.78 20.03 -37.17
C GLN A 434 47.70 21.50 -36.76
N ALA A 435 48.83 22.08 -36.42
CA ALA A 435 48.97 23.50 -36.22
C ALA A 435 49.97 24.08 -37.26
N SER A 436 49.70 25.26 -37.78
CA SER A 436 50.45 25.87 -38.81
C SER A 436 50.45 27.40 -38.68
N GLY A 437 51.56 28.04 -39.06
CA GLY A 437 51.67 29.50 -39.07
C GLY A 437 52.09 30.16 -37.75
N PHE A 438 52.33 29.40 -36.70
CA PHE A 438 52.82 29.87 -35.41
C PHE A 438 54.40 30.09 -35.57
N ASP A 439 54.88 31.21 -35.05
CA ASP A 439 56.28 31.48 -35.04
C ASP A 439 57.02 30.52 -34.07
N PRO A 440 58.02 29.75 -34.53
CA PRO A 440 58.71 28.83 -33.64
C PRO A 440 59.56 29.55 -32.59
N ASP A 441 59.95 30.81 -32.85
CA ASP A 441 60.78 31.61 -31.94
C ASP A 441 60.00 32.43 -30.93
N ASP A 442 58.69 32.58 -31.14
CA ASP A 442 57.80 33.24 -30.16
C ASP A 442 57.45 32.32 -28.97
N ALA A 443 57.49 32.89 -27.77
CA ALA A 443 57.04 32.21 -26.57
C ALA A 443 55.48 32.20 -26.49
N GLU A 444 54.85 31.27 -27.20
CA GLU A 444 53.42 31.15 -27.28
C GLU A 444 52.94 29.89 -26.54
N ASN A 445 51.90 30.05 -25.76
CA ASN A 445 51.18 28.97 -25.09
C ASN A 445 49.76 28.91 -25.61
N LEU A 446 49.39 27.80 -26.21
CA LEU A 446 47.98 27.46 -26.52
C LEU A 446 47.44 26.52 -25.46
N ARG A 447 46.37 26.90 -24.86
CA ARG A 447 45.68 26.09 -23.85
C ARG A 447 44.21 25.90 -24.24
N MET A 448 43.73 24.69 -23.99
CA MET A 448 42.35 24.32 -24.02
C MET A 448 42.06 23.65 -22.67
N GLU A 449 41.34 24.30 -21.83
CA GLU A 449 41.04 23.75 -20.51
C GLU A 449 39.62 24.17 -20.10
N GLY A 450 38.79 23.23 -19.80
CA GLY A 450 37.44 23.48 -19.40
C GLY A 450 36.80 22.19 -18.94
N LEU A 451 35.51 22.27 -18.72
CA LEU A 451 34.77 21.11 -18.35
C LEU A 451 34.78 20.06 -19.45
N ASP A 452 35.28 18.86 -19.12
CA ASP A 452 35.36 17.71 -20.01
C ASP A 452 36.25 17.88 -21.26
N TYR A 453 37.11 18.87 -21.25
CA TYR A 453 38.14 18.95 -22.27
C TYR A 453 39.46 19.59 -21.75
N ASN A 454 40.56 19.12 -22.29
CA ASN A 454 41.86 19.74 -22.05
C ASN A 454 42.78 19.54 -23.28
N GLY A 455 43.79 20.37 -23.40
CA GLY A 455 44.74 20.24 -24.47
C GLY A 455 45.58 21.48 -24.69
N GLY A 456 46.29 21.51 -25.82
CA GLY A 456 47.10 22.64 -26.24
C GLY A 456 48.53 22.26 -26.65
N PHE A 457 49.39 23.27 -26.72
CA PHE A 457 50.86 23.16 -26.81
C PHE A 457 51.50 24.22 -25.92
N SER A 458 52.78 24.00 -25.53
CA SER A 458 53.57 24.95 -24.76
C SER A 458 54.89 25.23 -25.49
N SER A 459 55.39 26.45 -25.34
CA SER A 459 56.69 26.83 -25.84
C SER A 459 57.90 26.28 -25.05
N GLU A 460 57.61 25.75 -23.84
CA GLU A 460 58.65 25.13 -23.01
C GLU A 460 58.81 23.67 -23.40
N GLY A 461 59.76 23.42 -24.32
CA GLY A 461 60.16 22.07 -24.71
C GLY A 461 60.35 21.88 -26.19
N SER A 462 61.00 20.82 -26.56
CA SER A 462 61.44 20.48 -27.94
C SER A 462 60.26 19.99 -28.84
N SER A 463 59.01 20.21 -28.47
CA SER A 463 57.88 19.83 -29.30
C SER A 463 57.58 20.90 -30.34
N PRO A 464 57.61 20.58 -31.65
CA PRO A 464 57.28 21.55 -32.68
C PRO A 464 55.79 22.00 -32.50
N LYS A 465 55.56 23.34 -32.59
CA LYS A 465 54.20 23.95 -32.62
C LYS A 465 53.36 23.52 -33.84
N SER A 466 53.63 22.36 -34.36
CA SER A 466 52.95 21.78 -35.53
C SER A 466 51.81 20.86 -35.19
N GLN A 467 51.66 20.57 -33.93
CA GLN A 467 50.61 19.64 -33.45
C GLN A 467 49.96 20.15 -32.16
N VAL A 468 48.66 20.02 -32.09
CA VAL A 468 47.81 20.36 -30.93
C VAL A 468 47.06 19.11 -30.50
N PHE A 469 47.17 18.79 -29.25
CA PHE A 469 46.42 17.69 -28.66
C PHE A 469 45.17 18.23 -28.00
N LEU A 470 44.03 17.57 -28.25
CA LEU A 470 42.75 17.81 -27.57
C LEU A 470 42.26 16.51 -27.02
N GLN A 471 42.07 16.51 -25.74
CA GLN A 471 41.37 15.42 -25.02
C GLN A 471 39.98 15.90 -24.66
N GLN A 472 38.99 15.09 -24.98
CA GLN A 472 37.60 15.33 -24.67
C GLN A 472 37.01 14.08 -24.03
N ARG A 473 36.06 14.26 -23.17
CA ARG A 473 35.25 13.17 -22.65
C ARG A 473 33.77 13.55 -22.75
N GLU A 474 32.96 12.60 -23.14
CA GLU A 474 31.53 12.81 -23.22
C GLU A 474 30.89 12.70 -21.82
N ASN A 475 30.07 13.69 -21.49
CA ASN A 475 29.18 13.57 -20.34
C ASN A 475 28.00 12.66 -20.70
N VAL A 476 27.66 11.77 -19.78
CA VAL A 476 26.45 10.90 -19.90
C VAL A 476 25.18 11.77 -19.99
N ASN A 477 25.16 12.90 -19.27
CA ASN A 477 24.13 13.91 -19.42
C ASN A 477 24.55 14.95 -20.48
N SER A 478 24.01 14.83 -21.67
CA SER A 478 24.32 15.72 -22.80
C SER A 478 23.92 17.19 -22.54
N ALA A 479 22.99 17.47 -21.63
CA ALA A 479 22.60 18.84 -21.27
C ALA A 479 23.71 19.58 -20.48
N LEU A 480 24.62 18.84 -19.83
CA LEU A 480 25.73 19.38 -19.06
C LEU A 480 27.05 19.36 -19.82
N ARG A 481 27.03 19.01 -21.08
CA ARG A 481 28.20 19.04 -21.92
C ARG A 481 28.44 20.45 -22.44
N PRO A 482 29.69 20.96 -22.43
CA PRO A 482 30.00 22.20 -23.14
C PRO A 482 29.58 22.10 -24.61
N ASN A 483 28.94 23.13 -25.11
CA ASN A 483 28.62 23.23 -26.55
C ASN A 483 29.82 23.63 -27.39
N SER A 484 30.87 24.15 -26.75
CA SER A 484 32.04 24.72 -27.39
C SER A 484 33.32 24.43 -26.60
N ILE A 485 34.44 24.56 -27.28
CA ILE A 485 35.79 24.47 -26.75
C ILE A 485 36.41 25.85 -26.83
N TYR A 486 36.84 26.38 -25.70
CA TYR A 486 37.55 27.62 -25.63
C TYR A 486 39.06 27.37 -25.73
N LEU A 487 39.68 28.08 -26.65
CA LEU A 487 41.12 28.08 -26.86
C LEU A 487 41.69 29.43 -26.42
N SER A 488 42.65 29.42 -25.52
CA SER A 488 43.43 30.61 -25.16
C SER A 488 44.81 30.53 -25.73
N LEU A 489 45.25 31.59 -26.42
CA LEU A 489 46.60 31.75 -26.94
C LEU A 489 47.26 32.94 -26.26
N GLU A 490 48.30 32.67 -25.51
CA GLU A 490 49.13 33.65 -24.86
C GLU A 490 50.45 33.81 -25.64
N ASN A 491 50.77 35.02 -26.07
CA ASN A 491 52.10 35.37 -26.54
C ASN A 491 52.84 36.10 -25.42
N LEU A 492 53.77 35.40 -24.79
CA LEU A 492 54.53 35.91 -23.64
C LEU A 492 55.47 36.97 -23.99
N THR A 493 56.02 36.98 -25.27
CA THR A 493 56.92 37.98 -25.78
C THR A 493 56.20 39.32 -25.98
N LEU A 494 55.03 39.29 -26.54
CA LEU A 494 54.20 40.48 -26.83
C LEU A 494 53.29 40.88 -25.66
N ASN A 495 53.20 40.05 -24.62
CA ASN A 495 52.28 40.22 -23.53
C ASN A 495 50.83 40.39 -24.05
N GLN A 496 50.44 39.52 -24.97
CA GLN A 496 49.10 39.50 -25.60
C GLN A 496 48.37 38.23 -25.32
N HIS A 497 47.08 38.37 -25.21
CA HIS A 497 46.16 37.25 -25.07
C HIS A 497 45.09 37.33 -26.18
N SER A 498 44.87 36.20 -26.80
CA SER A 498 43.84 36.07 -27.83
C SER A 498 43.10 34.75 -27.61
N PHE A 499 41.93 34.61 -28.20
CA PHE A 499 41.13 33.41 -28.04
C PHE A 499 40.44 32.99 -29.33
N ALA A 500 40.08 31.72 -29.40
CA ALA A 500 39.17 31.14 -30.38
C ALA A 500 38.15 30.27 -29.70
N VAL A 501 36.98 30.12 -30.32
CA VAL A 501 35.92 29.21 -29.85
C VAL A 501 35.61 28.24 -30.98
N LEU A 502 35.71 26.97 -30.71
CA LEU A 502 35.33 25.89 -31.64
C LEU A 502 34.08 25.21 -31.16
N ASP A 503 33.34 24.64 -32.11
CA ASP A 503 32.24 23.73 -31.73
C ASP A 503 32.78 22.51 -30.97
N TRP A 504 31.98 21.91 -30.10
CA TRP A 504 32.37 20.71 -29.39
C TRP A 504 32.82 19.57 -30.33
N ASN A 505 32.14 19.41 -31.46
CA ASN A 505 32.48 18.42 -32.49
C ASN A 505 33.49 19.01 -33.46
N VAL A 506 34.76 19.05 -33.06
CA VAL A 506 35.84 19.57 -33.89
C VAL A 506 36.06 18.68 -35.12
N PRO A 507 36.04 19.23 -36.36
CA PRO A 507 36.34 18.44 -37.56
C PRO A 507 37.76 17.88 -37.51
N SER A 508 37.94 16.63 -37.91
CA SER A 508 39.22 15.91 -37.83
C SER A 508 40.30 16.48 -38.74
N ASP A 509 39.92 17.25 -39.75
CA ASP A 509 40.79 17.92 -40.73
C ASP A 509 41.07 19.40 -40.42
N LEU A 510 40.63 19.89 -39.25
CA LEU A 510 40.89 21.25 -38.82
C LEU A 510 42.38 21.47 -38.66
N ILE A 511 42.87 22.57 -39.26
CA ILE A 511 44.24 23.08 -39.03
C ILE A 511 44.14 24.31 -38.14
N ILE A 512 44.78 24.27 -36.99
CA ILE A 512 44.80 25.40 -36.04
C ILE A 512 45.87 26.39 -36.50
N THR A 513 45.45 27.63 -36.80
CA THR A 513 46.30 28.69 -37.26
C THR A 513 46.13 29.96 -36.41
N PRO A 514 47.13 30.90 -36.38
CA PRO A 514 46.97 32.17 -35.65
C PRO A 514 45.72 32.98 -36.08
N ASP A 515 45.33 32.86 -37.34
CA ASP A 515 44.14 33.57 -37.89
C ASP A 515 42.79 33.15 -37.28
N LEU A 516 42.76 32.03 -36.58
CA LEU A 516 41.55 31.58 -35.83
C LEU A 516 41.33 32.41 -34.57
N PHE A 517 42.37 33.09 -34.08
CA PHE A 517 42.32 33.78 -32.80
C PHE A 517 42.00 35.25 -32.96
N THR A 518 41.19 35.77 -32.06
CA THR A 518 40.84 37.20 -31.99
C THR A 518 41.26 37.79 -30.64
N THR A 519 41.53 39.06 -30.63
CA THR A 519 41.72 39.89 -29.43
C THR A 519 40.47 40.70 -29.10
N GLU A 520 39.45 40.65 -29.95
CA GLU A 520 38.20 41.36 -29.73
C GLU A 520 37.49 40.82 -28.45
N GLY A 521 37.15 41.70 -27.52
CA GLY A 521 36.58 41.33 -26.22
C GLY A 521 37.61 40.95 -25.16
N ILE A 522 38.93 40.93 -25.49
CA ILE A 522 39.98 40.73 -24.49
C ILE A 522 40.38 42.10 -23.91
N GLU A 523 40.23 42.21 -22.58
CA GLU A 523 40.69 43.35 -21.82
C GLU A 523 41.87 42.96 -20.94
N ARG A 524 42.96 43.74 -21.01
CA ARG A 524 44.09 43.63 -20.07
C ARG A 524 43.75 44.47 -18.84
N ARG A 525 43.80 43.84 -17.67
CA ARG A 525 43.57 44.47 -16.37
C ARG A 525 44.76 44.27 -15.45
N LEU A 526 44.82 45.04 -14.39
CA LEU A 526 45.84 44.94 -13.34
C LEU A 526 45.18 44.60 -12.02
N TYR A 527 45.70 43.56 -11.38
CA TYR A 527 45.36 43.23 -10.01
C TYR A 527 46.47 43.69 -9.06
N GLN A 528 46.09 44.50 -8.09
CA GLN A 528 47.07 45.14 -7.19
C GLN A 528 46.66 44.88 -5.74
N PRO A 529 46.99 43.70 -5.19
CA PRO A 529 46.60 43.39 -3.81
C PRO A 529 47.35 44.30 -2.84
N VAL A 530 46.63 44.79 -1.83
CA VAL A 530 47.21 45.54 -0.70
C VAL A 530 47.45 44.56 0.43
N MET A 531 48.71 44.26 0.73
CA MET A 531 49.11 43.18 1.65
C MET A 531 49.08 43.58 3.13
N ASN A 532 48.58 44.71 3.52
CA ASN A 532 48.38 45.18 4.90
C ASN A 532 49.48 44.79 5.92
N GLY A 533 50.76 44.86 5.49
CA GLY A 533 51.91 44.61 6.35
C GLY A 533 52.60 43.27 6.15
N GLU A 534 52.05 42.36 5.40
CA GLU A 534 52.76 41.16 4.99
C GLU A 534 53.61 41.35 3.73
N ALA A 535 54.68 40.58 3.65
CA ALA A 535 55.51 40.55 2.45
C ALA A 535 54.80 39.70 1.37
N PHE A 536 54.77 40.19 0.15
CA PHE A 536 54.33 39.41 -1.00
C PHE A 536 55.40 38.38 -1.38
N GLU A 537 55.05 37.10 -1.41
CA GLU A 537 55.95 36.02 -1.81
C GLU A 537 55.60 35.49 -3.19
N SER A 538 54.34 35.14 -3.42
CA SER A 538 53.87 34.60 -4.67
C SER A 538 52.35 34.76 -4.85
N THR A 539 51.92 34.70 -6.11
CA THR A 539 50.50 34.58 -6.43
C THR A 539 50.28 33.66 -7.60
N THR A 540 49.19 32.96 -7.64
CA THR A 540 48.62 32.33 -8.83
C THR A 540 47.21 32.84 -9.03
N MET A 541 46.85 33.14 -10.28
CA MET A 541 45.51 33.55 -10.65
C MET A 541 45.00 32.64 -11.74
N GLN A 542 43.82 32.11 -11.55
CA GLN A 542 43.07 31.34 -12.53
C GLN A 542 41.71 31.98 -12.73
N ILE A 543 41.27 32.12 -13.97
CA ILE A 543 39.98 32.71 -14.31
C ILE A 543 39.22 31.71 -15.14
N TYR A 544 38.03 31.43 -14.71
CA TYR A 544 37.08 30.59 -15.42
C TYR A 544 35.94 31.47 -15.94
N GLY A 545 35.54 31.28 -17.18
CA GLY A 545 34.46 31.99 -17.85
C GLY A 545 33.28 31.06 -18.12
N TYR A 546 32.10 31.62 -18.06
CA TYR A 546 30.84 30.96 -18.35
C TYR A 546 30.09 31.76 -19.42
N PHE A 547 29.73 31.14 -20.55
CA PHE A 547 29.12 31.87 -21.66
C PHE A 547 27.71 32.35 -21.32
N THR A 548 26.98 31.57 -20.56
CA THR A 548 25.58 31.85 -20.15
C THR A 548 25.40 31.71 -18.63
N GLU A 549 24.30 32.23 -18.13
CA GLU A 549 23.88 32.02 -16.74
C GLU A 549 23.61 30.53 -16.46
N ASP A 550 23.05 29.82 -17.45
CA ASP A 550 22.82 28.39 -17.35
C ASP A 550 24.13 27.60 -17.25
N ASP A 551 25.17 28.03 -18.01
CA ASP A 551 26.49 27.42 -17.88
C ASP A 551 27.07 27.65 -16.49
N PHE A 552 26.86 28.84 -15.93
CA PHE A 552 27.32 29.16 -14.58
C PHE A 552 26.60 28.29 -13.53
N ASN A 553 25.29 28.20 -13.61
CA ASN A 553 24.49 27.40 -12.68
C ASN A 553 24.79 25.89 -12.77
N ASN A 554 25.18 25.42 -13.96
CA ASN A 554 25.56 24.03 -14.21
C ASN A 554 27.07 23.78 -14.13
N ASN A 555 27.86 24.79 -13.73
CA ASN A 555 29.33 24.75 -13.64
C ASN A 555 30.03 24.30 -14.94
N ILE A 556 29.45 24.71 -16.10
CA ILE A 556 30.06 24.46 -17.42
C ILE A 556 31.09 25.55 -17.69
N TYR A 557 32.29 25.36 -17.16
CA TYR A 557 33.34 26.37 -17.20
C TYR A 557 34.32 26.18 -18.35
N HIS A 558 34.93 27.30 -18.72
CA HIS A 558 36.08 27.40 -19.61
C HIS A 558 37.19 28.17 -18.89
N LYS A 559 38.38 27.60 -18.78
CA LYS A 559 39.51 28.34 -18.19
C LYS A 559 40.01 29.35 -19.17
N THR A 560 39.84 30.60 -18.86
CA THR A 560 40.16 31.72 -19.77
C THR A 560 41.54 32.29 -19.52
N TYR A 561 42.03 32.18 -18.28
CA TYR A 561 43.34 32.67 -17.89
C TYR A 561 43.93 31.83 -16.77
N GLY A 562 45.24 31.69 -16.73
CA GLY A 562 45.94 31.01 -15.65
C GLY A 562 47.45 31.32 -15.64
N TYR A 563 47.90 32.09 -14.66
CA TYR A 563 49.30 32.45 -14.51
C TYR A 563 49.72 32.56 -13.04
N GLY A 564 51.03 32.43 -12.81
CA GLY A 564 51.66 32.57 -11.49
C GLY A 564 52.78 33.59 -11.52
N TYR A 565 52.89 34.39 -10.46
CA TYR A 565 53.94 35.38 -10.26
C TYR A 565 54.67 35.13 -8.94
N GLY A 566 55.98 35.07 -8.97
CA GLY A 566 56.86 35.00 -7.79
C GLY A 566 57.26 36.36 -7.22
N TYR A 567 56.73 37.45 -7.75
CA TYR A 567 56.95 38.82 -7.24
C TYR A 567 55.73 39.68 -7.58
N LEU A 568 55.58 40.77 -6.85
CA LEU A 568 54.53 41.77 -7.13
C LEU A 568 55.14 42.85 -8.08
N PRO A 569 54.72 42.93 -9.35
CA PRO A 569 55.15 43.97 -10.25
C PRO A 569 54.71 45.34 -9.75
N THR A 570 55.53 46.39 -10.02
CA THR A 570 55.21 47.75 -9.59
C THR A 570 53.90 48.30 -10.13
N GLU A 571 53.52 47.84 -11.31
CA GLU A 571 52.23 48.20 -11.96
C GLU A 571 51.03 47.35 -11.49
N GLY A 572 51.29 46.31 -10.69
CA GLY A 572 50.33 45.28 -10.38
C GLY A 572 50.45 44.03 -11.26
N ILE A 573 49.73 43.00 -10.91
CA ILE A 573 49.72 41.71 -11.60
C ILE A 573 48.79 41.83 -12.83
N PRO A 574 49.35 41.79 -14.06
CA PRO A 574 48.51 41.84 -15.24
C PRO A 574 47.72 40.53 -15.42
N TYR A 575 46.46 40.67 -15.77
CA TYR A 575 45.64 39.55 -16.17
C TYR A 575 44.73 39.93 -17.35
N PHE A 576 44.19 38.93 -18.02
CA PHE A 576 43.34 39.13 -19.17
C PHE A 576 41.92 38.57 -18.86
N ILE A 577 40.91 39.36 -19.18
CA ILE A 577 39.51 38.98 -19.08
C ILE A 577 38.88 38.94 -20.46
N ASN A 578 38.09 37.95 -20.73
CA ASN A 578 37.28 37.90 -21.96
C ASN A 578 35.86 38.32 -21.64
N THR A 579 35.49 39.50 -22.14
CA THR A 579 34.15 40.09 -21.87
C THR A 579 33.01 39.45 -22.64
N THR A 580 33.27 38.44 -23.46
CA THR A 580 32.23 37.68 -24.14
C THR A 580 31.54 36.68 -23.19
N PHE A 581 32.11 36.37 -22.04
CA PHE A 581 31.51 35.55 -21.03
C PHE A 581 30.54 36.37 -20.16
N SER A 582 29.41 35.77 -19.82
CA SER A 582 28.41 36.39 -18.91
C SER A 582 28.85 36.43 -17.46
N ASN A 583 29.57 35.40 -17.02
CA ASN A 583 30.05 35.25 -15.65
C ASN A 583 31.52 34.81 -15.63
N HIS A 584 32.24 35.24 -14.60
CA HIS A 584 33.61 34.82 -14.34
C HIS A 584 33.76 34.36 -12.89
N LEU A 585 34.59 33.33 -12.70
CA LEU A 585 35.03 32.87 -11.39
C LEU A 585 36.55 33.08 -11.31
N TYR A 586 37.00 33.78 -10.30
CA TYR A 586 38.42 34.04 -10.03
C TYR A 586 38.89 33.19 -8.87
N ASN A 587 39.93 32.37 -9.11
CA ASN A 587 40.63 31.63 -8.08
C ASN A 587 42.01 32.25 -7.97
N ILE A 588 42.32 32.84 -6.83
CA ILE A 588 43.56 33.53 -6.56
C ILE A 588 44.20 32.96 -5.30
N ARG A 589 45.45 32.52 -5.45
CA ARG A 589 46.28 32.23 -4.29
C ARG A 589 47.28 33.39 -4.12
N ILE A 590 47.39 33.90 -2.89
CA ILE A 590 48.38 34.94 -2.52
C ILE A 590 49.11 34.40 -1.30
N ASN A 591 50.43 34.17 -1.43
CA ASN A 591 51.21 33.44 -0.45
C ASN A 591 50.52 32.09 -0.15
N ASP A 592 50.14 31.84 1.12
CA ASP A 592 49.43 30.65 1.54
C ASP A 592 47.90 30.80 1.50
N TYR A 593 47.40 32.01 1.25
CA TYR A 593 45.95 32.27 1.24
C TYR A 593 45.33 31.97 -0.10
N PHE A 594 44.21 31.29 -0.07
CA PHE A 594 43.38 31.02 -1.23
C PHE A 594 42.10 31.85 -1.19
N THR A 595 41.77 32.51 -2.29
CA THR A 595 40.52 33.26 -2.43
C THR A 595 39.81 32.85 -3.70
N GLU A 596 38.51 32.73 -3.62
CA GLU A 596 37.62 32.45 -4.74
C GLU A 596 36.51 33.49 -4.79
N ARG A 597 36.17 33.99 -5.97
CA ARG A 597 35.11 34.98 -6.12
C ARG A 597 34.49 34.94 -7.50
N THR A 598 33.18 35.06 -7.54
CA THR A 598 32.41 35.36 -8.75
C THR A 598 32.46 36.88 -9.04
N GLY A 599 32.64 37.28 -10.28
CA GLY A 599 32.78 38.67 -10.65
C GLY A 599 34.25 39.12 -10.67
N GLU A 600 34.56 40.35 -10.27
CA GLU A 600 35.93 40.87 -10.28
C GLU A 600 36.66 40.58 -8.97
N PRO A 601 38.02 40.41 -9.03
CA PRO A 601 38.81 40.26 -7.83
C PRO A 601 38.70 41.49 -6.93
N ASN A 602 38.75 41.29 -5.61
CA ASN A 602 38.85 42.40 -4.68
C ASN A 602 40.16 43.14 -4.88
N ALA A 603 40.10 44.48 -4.99
CA ALA A 603 41.30 45.31 -5.13
C ALA A 603 42.19 45.31 -3.87
N THR A 604 41.64 44.97 -2.72
CA THR A 604 42.31 44.88 -1.45
C THR A 604 42.29 43.44 -0.94
N PHE A 605 43.42 42.99 -0.44
CA PHE A 605 43.56 41.71 0.26
C PHE A 605 43.99 42.00 1.70
N THR A 606 43.30 41.42 2.67
CA THR A 606 43.67 41.50 4.07
C THR A 606 43.92 40.09 4.58
N PRO A 607 45.19 39.76 4.93
CA PRO A 607 45.50 38.49 5.54
C PRO A 607 44.66 38.27 6.79
N VAL A 608 44.19 37.06 6.99
CA VAL A 608 43.43 36.67 8.17
C VAL A 608 44.37 36.05 9.20
N ASP A 609 44.21 36.43 10.46
CA ASP A 609 44.97 35.87 11.58
C ASP A 609 44.19 34.69 12.19
N TRP A 610 44.00 33.66 11.38
CA TRP A 610 43.33 32.45 11.79
C TRP A 610 44.33 31.33 11.96
N SER A 611 44.16 30.51 12.98
CA SER A 611 44.86 29.25 13.12
C SER A 611 43.92 28.16 13.62
N ILE A 612 44.28 26.94 13.26
CA ILE A 612 43.59 25.74 13.72
C ILE A 612 44.62 24.72 14.18
N ASP A 613 44.48 24.31 15.44
CA ASP A 613 45.19 23.15 15.98
C ASP A 613 44.19 21.99 16.08
N TYR A 614 44.61 20.80 15.73
CA TYR A 614 43.77 19.61 15.82
C TYR A 614 44.53 18.38 16.25
N SER A 615 43.82 17.45 16.83
CA SER A 615 44.21 16.05 16.96
C SER A 615 43.09 15.16 16.46
N PHE A 616 43.45 14.02 15.89
CA PHE A 616 42.49 13.05 15.39
C PHE A 616 42.81 11.67 15.93
N ALA A 617 41.86 11.06 16.61
CA ALA A 617 41.96 9.71 17.14
C ALA A 617 40.57 9.10 17.29
N ASN A 618 40.45 7.78 17.12
CA ASN A 618 39.20 7.05 17.30
C ASN A 618 38.01 7.65 16.48
N ASN A 619 38.31 8.07 15.24
CA ASN A 619 37.34 8.69 14.34
C ASN A 619 36.72 9.97 14.88
N GLN A 620 37.47 10.71 15.71
CA GLN A 620 37.04 11.97 16.31
C GLN A 620 38.18 13.00 16.22
N PHE A 621 37.79 14.23 15.92
CA PHE A 621 38.64 15.41 16.01
C PHE A 621 38.47 16.09 17.34
N GLU A 622 39.56 16.51 17.94
CA GLU A 622 39.62 17.58 18.91
C GLU A 622 40.16 18.82 18.20
N LEU A 623 39.43 19.93 18.27
CA LEU A 623 39.70 21.13 17.50
C LEU A 623 39.88 22.34 18.38
N SER A 624 40.84 23.18 18.03
CA SER A 624 41.06 24.49 18.65
C SER A 624 41.22 25.53 17.57
N HIS A 625 40.32 26.47 17.47
CA HIS A 625 40.34 27.55 16.49
C HIS A 625 40.75 28.86 17.16
N SER A 626 41.50 29.66 16.44
CA SER A 626 41.81 31.04 16.86
C SER A 626 41.51 32.04 15.73
N GLY A 627 41.39 33.31 16.10
CA GLY A 627 40.94 34.36 15.22
C GLY A 627 39.42 34.54 15.21
N ILE A 628 38.96 35.54 14.50
CA ILE A 628 37.54 35.86 14.38
C ILE A 628 37.13 35.98 12.91
N GLY A 629 35.88 35.66 12.61
CA GLY A 629 35.29 35.81 11.27
C GLY A 629 35.33 34.57 10.40
N HIS A 630 35.93 33.46 10.82
CA HIS A 630 35.73 32.18 10.15
C HIS A 630 34.33 31.60 10.52
N THR A 631 33.73 30.93 9.58
CA THR A 631 32.37 30.35 9.76
C THR A 631 32.36 28.86 9.56
N ILE A 632 33.25 28.33 8.70
CA ILE A 632 33.22 26.94 8.28
C ILE A 632 34.59 26.33 8.51
N GLY A 633 34.54 25.12 9.12
CA GLY A 633 35.68 24.22 9.11
C GLY A 633 35.49 23.13 8.08
N LYS A 634 36.56 22.71 7.44
CA LYS A 634 36.57 21.59 6.52
C LYS A 634 37.78 20.71 6.80
N ALA A 635 37.53 19.40 6.90
CA ALA A 635 38.58 18.42 7.04
C ALA A 635 38.56 17.45 5.85
N PHE A 636 39.75 17.10 5.38
CA PHE A 636 39.93 16.08 4.37
C PHE A 636 40.63 14.88 5.00
N ILE A 637 40.00 13.74 4.89
CA ILE A 637 40.44 12.50 5.50
C ILE A 637 40.65 11.49 4.36
N ASP A 638 41.73 10.73 4.43
CA ASP A 638 42.08 9.74 3.41
C ASP A 638 42.58 8.45 4.11
N SER A 639 42.84 7.42 3.36
CA SER A 639 43.65 6.29 3.82
C SER A 639 45.13 6.48 3.46
N GLU A 640 46.02 6.00 4.34
CA GLU A 640 47.50 6.13 4.20
C GLU A 640 48.05 5.65 2.86
N SER A 641 47.38 4.77 2.17
CA SER A 641 47.70 4.23 0.85
C SER A 641 46.47 3.56 0.26
N PRO A 642 46.38 3.40 -1.06
CA PRO A 642 45.34 2.54 -1.63
C PRO A 642 45.43 1.17 -0.97
N GLU A 643 44.41 0.78 -0.23
CA GLU A 643 44.37 -0.57 0.33
C GLU A 643 44.07 -1.57 -0.79
N ILE A 644 44.78 -2.68 -0.80
CA ILE A 644 44.47 -3.78 -1.70
C ILE A 644 43.58 -4.75 -0.98
N ILE A 645 42.29 -4.73 -1.27
CA ILE A 645 41.31 -5.68 -0.74
C ILE A 645 40.86 -6.59 -1.88
N ASN A 646 41.03 -7.90 -1.71
CA ASN A 646 40.74 -8.90 -2.74
C ASN A 646 41.40 -8.63 -4.11
N GLY A 647 42.60 -8.04 -4.12
CA GLY A 647 43.35 -7.73 -5.33
C GLY A 647 42.91 -6.46 -6.05
N LEU A 648 42.01 -5.66 -5.49
CA LEU A 648 41.58 -4.37 -6.00
C LEU A 648 42.16 -3.25 -5.16
N ASN A 649 42.67 -2.19 -5.83
CA ASN A 649 43.05 -0.95 -5.15
C ASN A 649 41.78 -0.21 -4.75
N ILE A 650 41.68 0.17 -3.49
CA ILE A 650 40.58 0.97 -2.96
C ILE A 650 41.14 2.31 -2.53
N THR A 651 40.69 3.36 -3.18
CA THR A 651 40.97 4.75 -2.79
C THR A 651 39.79 5.24 -1.98
N TYR A 652 40.08 5.95 -0.93
CA TYR A 652 39.09 6.40 0.03
C TYR A 652 39.27 7.88 0.36
N ARG A 653 38.19 8.65 0.31
CA ARG A 653 38.20 10.08 0.63
C ARG A 653 36.96 10.42 1.47
N TRP A 654 37.15 11.23 2.49
CA TRP A 654 36.09 11.78 3.29
C TRP A 654 36.27 13.28 3.46
N SER A 655 35.31 14.05 2.99
CA SER A 655 35.22 15.49 3.24
C SER A 655 34.24 15.73 4.37
N LEU A 656 34.63 16.48 5.37
CA LEU A 656 33.85 16.81 6.52
C LEU A 656 33.69 18.34 6.61
N LEU A 657 32.46 18.83 6.70
CA LEU A 657 32.15 20.25 6.93
C LEU A 657 31.50 20.40 8.29
N TYR A 658 31.93 21.40 9.03
CA TYR A 658 31.46 21.65 10.38
C TYR A 658 31.46 23.15 10.72
N ASN A 659 30.70 23.51 11.80
CA ASN A 659 30.67 24.88 12.29
C ASN A 659 31.97 25.22 13.04
N SER A 660 32.88 25.99 12.44
CA SER A 660 34.15 26.32 13.04
C SER A 660 34.03 27.32 14.20
N GLN A 661 32.92 28.03 14.33
CA GLN A 661 32.71 29.00 15.42
C GLN A 661 32.39 28.34 16.76
N THR A 662 31.75 27.20 16.74
CA THR A 662 31.20 26.56 17.95
C THR A 662 31.78 25.19 18.25
N MET A 663 32.25 24.46 17.25
CA MET A 663 32.69 23.08 17.42
C MET A 663 34.13 22.99 17.91
N THR A 664 34.33 22.28 19.01
CA THR A 664 35.63 21.90 19.57
C THR A 664 35.91 20.41 19.45
N GLN A 665 34.86 19.63 19.16
CA GLN A 665 34.93 18.19 18.91
C GLN A 665 34.06 17.87 17.72
N VAL A 666 34.54 17.01 16.85
CA VAL A 666 33.82 16.54 15.67
C VAL A 666 34.01 15.05 15.53
N LYS A 667 32.94 14.29 15.72
CA LYS A 667 32.94 12.84 15.56
C LYS A 667 32.50 12.47 14.14
N LEU A 668 33.15 11.48 13.54
CA LEU A 668 32.72 10.94 12.28
C LEU A 668 31.49 10.03 12.50
N PRO A 669 30.49 10.06 11.61
CA PRO A 669 29.36 9.16 11.70
C PRO A 669 29.78 7.70 11.56
N GLN A 670 29.06 6.79 12.19
CA GLN A 670 29.20 5.35 11.98
C GLN A 670 28.83 5.02 10.52
N ILE A 671 29.58 4.10 9.95
CA ILE A 671 29.29 3.66 8.59
C ILE A 671 28.14 2.62 8.64
N PRO A 672 27.02 2.87 7.93
CA PRO A 672 25.89 1.96 7.92
C PRO A 672 26.21 0.56 7.43
N GLU A 673 25.45 -0.44 7.88
CA GLU A 673 25.64 -1.84 7.52
C GLU A 673 25.48 -2.10 6.02
N GLU A 674 24.65 -1.32 5.34
CA GLU A 674 24.44 -1.35 3.90
C GLU A 674 25.73 -1.11 3.12
N LEU A 675 26.66 -0.36 3.72
CA LEU A 675 27.95 -0.01 3.14
C LEU A 675 29.09 -0.94 3.57
N LYS A 676 28.83 -1.96 4.38
CA LYS A 676 29.86 -2.91 4.90
C LYS A 676 30.62 -3.65 3.79
N THR A 677 30.00 -3.86 2.64
CA THR A 677 30.65 -4.50 1.49
C THR A 677 31.65 -3.58 0.76
N TRP A 678 31.64 -2.29 1.10
CA TRP A 678 32.59 -1.34 0.55
C TRP A 678 33.91 -1.42 1.34
N GLY A 679 35.02 -1.43 0.66
CA GLY A 679 36.32 -1.67 1.29
C GLY A 679 36.68 -0.72 2.42
N PHE A 680 36.17 0.51 2.40
CA PHE A 680 36.47 1.50 3.43
C PHE A 680 35.84 1.21 4.80
N TYR A 681 34.77 0.41 4.87
CA TYR A 681 34.19 0.02 6.14
C TYR A 681 35.25 -0.59 7.08
N SER A 682 36.09 -1.44 6.54
CA SER A 682 37.16 -2.06 7.32
C SER A 682 38.28 -1.09 7.75
N ILE A 683 38.48 -0.01 6.96
CA ILE A 683 39.44 1.07 7.28
C ILE A 683 38.90 1.91 8.44
N TYR A 684 37.61 2.25 8.39
CA TYR A 684 36.92 2.96 9.46
C TYR A 684 36.94 2.19 10.77
N GLU A 685 36.57 0.92 10.74
CA GLU A 685 36.54 0.03 11.92
C GLU A 685 37.93 -0.16 12.56
N ARG A 686 38.99 -0.14 11.74
CA ARG A 686 40.36 -0.24 12.24
C ARG A 686 40.97 1.08 12.67
N SER A 687 40.23 2.18 12.55
CA SER A 687 40.70 3.55 12.82
C SER A 687 41.98 3.90 12.06
N ASN A 688 42.09 3.43 10.81
CA ASN A 688 43.28 3.70 9.92
C ASN A 688 43.05 4.89 9.01
N LEU A 689 42.22 5.82 9.41
CA LEU A 689 41.98 7.06 8.70
C LEU A 689 43.08 8.08 9.03
N GLN A 690 43.51 8.82 8.02
CA GLN A 690 44.50 9.89 8.16
C GLN A 690 43.90 11.22 7.72
N VAL A 691 44.19 12.25 8.47
CA VAL A 691 43.84 13.62 8.13
C VAL A 691 44.88 14.17 7.21
N GLN A 692 44.48 14.55 6.00
CA GLN A 692 45.33 15.17 5.00
C GLN A 692 45.40 16.69 5.21
N GLN A 693 44.28 17.30 5.51
CA GLN A 693 44.18 18.75 5.65
C GLN A 693 42.99 19.09 6.54
N VAL A 694 43.16 20.11 7.36
CA VAL A 694 42.07 20.81 8.05
C VAL A 694 42.18 22.30 7.72
N GLU A 695 41.10 22.90 7.30
CA GLU A 695 41.04 24.29 6.91
C GLU A 695 39.84 24.99 7.52
N ILE A 696 39.95 26.31 7.72
CA ILE A 696 38.83 27.15 8.11
C ILE A 696 38.59 28.21 7.04
N LYS A 697 37.34 28.54 6.80
CA LYS A 697 36.91 29.44 5.73
C LYS A 697 35.92 30.47 6.21
N ASN A 698 35.85 31.55 5.46
CA ASN A 698 34.75 32.47 5.49
C ASN A 698 34.23 32.76 4.09
N TYR A 699 32.93 33.02 4.01
CA TYR A 699 32.27 33.45 2.78
C TYR A 699 31.75 34.89 2.97
N GLU A 700 31.96 35.74 1.99
CA GLU A 700 31.50 37.14 2.02
C GLU A 700 29.99 37.19 2.16
N GLY A 701 29.48 37.92 3.17
CA GLY A 701 28.07 38.02 3.46
C GLY A 701 27.49 36.88 4.33
N ILE A 702 28.31 35.88 4.67
CA ILE A 702 27.93 34.78 5.53
C ILE A 702 28.41 35.05 6.97
N SER A 703 27.50 35.29 7.89
CA SER A 703 27.82 35.64 9.27
C SER A 703 27.98 34.45 10.21
N ASP A 704 27.32 33.37 9.88
CA ASP A 704 27.20 32.17 10.71
C ASP A 704 26.98 30.92 9.86
N TYR A 705 27.05 29.77 10.51
CA TYR A 705 26.96 28.47 9.85
C TYR A 705 25.54 28.16 9.33
N ASP A 706 24.49 28.56 10.02
CA ASP A 706 23.11 28.36 9.57
C ASP A 706 22.84 29.14 8.27
N THR A 707 23.36 30.38 8.19
CA THR A 707 23.35 31.16 6.94
C THR A 707 24.13 30.47 5.82
N TYR A 708 25.29 29.86 6.14
CA TYR A 708 26.06 29.09 5.17
C TYR A 708 25.26 27.90 4.62
N LEU A 709 24.61 27.13 5.47
CA LEU A 709 23.78 26.00 5.04
C LEU A 709 22.67 26.45 4.09
N ASN A 710 22.00 27.55 4.43
CA ASN A 710 20.91 28.06 3.63
C ASN A 710 21.36 28.71 2.31
N GLU A 711 22.38 29.56 2.33
CA GLU A 711 22.77 30.36 1.18
C GLU A 711 23.73 29.62 0.24
N ILE A 712 24.65 28.83 0.78
CA ILE A 712 25.68 28.14 -0.02
C ILE A 712 25.25 26.70 -0.33
N ILE A 713 24.85 25.94 0.67
CA ILE A 713 24.49 24.53 0.46
C ILE A 713 23.15 24.41 -0.25
N GLN A 714 22.12 25.14 0.19
CA GLN A 714 20.79 25.05 -0.39
C GLN A 714 20.66 25.84 -1.70
N ASN A 715 21.14 27.08 -1.75
CA ASN A 715 20.90 28.00 -2.87
C ASN A 715 22.06 28.08 -3.88
N HIS A 716 23.15 27.31 -3.66
CA HIS A 716 24.34 27.26 -4.53
C HIS A 716 24.96 28.63 -4.83
N LYS A 717 24.94 29.54 -3.88
CA LYS A 717 25.58 30.83 -4.00
C LYS A 717 27.08 30.68 -3.77
N PHE A 718 27.90 31.36 -4.61
CA PHE A 718 29.33 31.32 -4.50
C PHE A 718 29.90 32.73 -4.26
N PRO A 719 29.78 33.28 -3.05
CA PRO A 719 30.35 34.58 -2.72
C PRO A 719 31.86 34.46 -2.61
N TYR A 720 32.52 35.63 -2.48
CA TYR A 720 33.95 35.67 -2.21
C TYR A 720 34.30 34.85 -0.98
N THR A 721 35.32 34.01 -1.11
CA THR A 721 35.83 33.20 0.00
C THR A 721 37.29 33.53 0.27
N ILE A 722 37.74 33.36 1.51
CA ILE A 722 39.10 33.41 1.96
C ILE A 722 39.39 32.23 2.88
N SER A 723 40.52 31.59 2.68
CA SER A 723 41.04 30.56 3.60
C SER A 723 42.56 30.74 3.69
N PRO A 724 43.17 30.55 4.87
CA PRO A 724 44.61 30.54 5.01
C PRO A 724 45.27 29.32 4.40
#